data_a8c98959e883d9956d1b82656c39f591
#
_entry.id   a8c98959e883d9956d1b82656c39f591
#
_cell.length_a   1.000
_cell.length_b   1.000
_cell.length_c   1.000
_cell.angle_alpha   90.00
_cell.angle_beta   90.00
_cell.angle_gamma   90.00
#
_symmetry.space_group_name_H-M   'P 1'
#
loop_
_entity.id
_entity.type
_entity.pdbx_description
1 polymer ?
#
loop_
_entity_poly.entity_id
_entity_poly.type
_entity_poly.pdbx_seq_one_letter_code
_entity_poly.pdbx_strand_id
1 'polypeptide(L)'
;SIGWAVINSVIKEQTERIWIEMAGSRIIPMDAAILGDFDKGNSISQTAERTRFRGVRRLRERQLLRRERLHKVLKILGFLPEHYLKGIDFEKHTGKFLSGSEPKLPWVKDRWGKYSFLFQTAFNEMLADFAKHQPSLVFDGKKIPYDWTVYYLRKKALTEMISKEELAWILLNFNQKRGYYQLRGEEEEDNAGKSVEFYALKVLSVEATDEKKGRDIWYNVHLENGWVYRRSSNVPLDWEGRVKEFIVTTDLNPDGTPKLDKYGEVKRSFRAPKEDDWMLIKKRTEADITGTHKTIGSYIYDALLQEPQQKIIGKLVKTVERKFYKEELNFILQKQCAFHAELQDRDLYMRCIEALYPGNEVQRRNIANRDFIYLLIDDVLFYQRPLKTKKSLIANCPYEENEYVNRKTGEIKTAPLKCIAKSHPLFQEFRLWYFLSNIRVYQKEREVNGTLHLDVDVTTEFLKTEDDYVALFDWLNSRKEIDQKAFLRYPAFGLKKEINNYRWNYVEDKFYPCNETRHAILSRLEKAGIGIDFLSDEKETALWHILYSVSDKQEIEKALATFAVKNGLNESFVEVFKKFPPFKSEYGAYSAKAIKKLLPLMRCGKYWDMSLIDGTTKERIERIIAGECDESIGAKVREKAMNLSDISCFKRLPLWLACYVVYNRHSEDKEITKWETPADIDAYLAAFKQHSLRNPIVEQVITETLRVVRDIWKQVGKIDEIHIELGREMKNPADKRKRMTTQILENENANLRIKALLAEFVNPEYGVENVRPYSPSQQEILRIYEDAVLK
;
A
#
# COMPACT_ATOMS: atom_id res chain seq x y z
N SER A 1 -10.82 11.75 -22.04
CA SER A 1 -10.88 12.07 -23.48
C SER A 1 -9.60 11.62 -24.17
N ILE A 2 -9.71 11.30 -25.44
CA ILE A 2 -8.62 10.92 -26.34
C ILE A 2 -8.58 12.02 -27.40
N GLY A 3 -7.53 12.83 -27.42
CA GLY A 3 -7.25 13.76 -28.54
C GLY A 3 -6.54 13.02 -29.65
N TRP A 4 -6.79 13.36 -30.87
CA TRP A 4 -6.13 12.80 -32.06
C TRP A 4 -5.94 13.82 -33.15
N ALA A 5 -4.91 13.64 -33.91
CA ALA A 5 -4.66 14.41 -35.12
C ALA A 5 -4.07 13.50 -36.20
N VAL A 6 -4.43 13.77 -37.47
CA VAL A 6 -3.83 13.16 -38.66
C VAL A 6 -2.92 14.20 -39.28
N ILE A 7 -1.68 13.83 -39.48
CA ILE A 7 -0.63 14.69 -40.01
C ILE A 7 -0.14 14.05 -41.29
N ASN A 8 -0.10 14.84 -42.36
CA ASN A 8 0.53 14.46 -43.62
C ASN A 8 1.88 15.15 -43.77
N SER A 9 2.87 14.40 -44.24
CA SER A 9 4.16 14.98 -44.66
C SER A 9 4.48 14.57 -46.08
N VAL A 10 5.01 15.53 -46.86
CA VAL A 10 5.50 15.28 -48.19
C VAL A 10 6.91 15.86 -48.32
N ILE A 11 7.83 15.02 -48.70
CA ILE A 11 9.22 15.43 -48.98
C ILE A 11 9.33 15.75 -50.45
N LYS A 12 9.55 17.03 -50.80
CA LYS A 12 9.88 17.49 -52.14
C LYS A 12 11.20 18.27 -52.09
N GLU A 13 12.15 17.89 -52.93
CA GLU A 13 13.40 18.62 -53.15
C GLU A 13 14.16 18.98 -51.84
N GLN A 14 14.30 18.01 -50.94
CA GLN A 14 14.95 18.17 -49.61
C GLN A 14 14.20 19.05 -48.60
N THR A 15 12.99 19.50 -48.89
CA THR A 15 12.12 20.23 -47.95
C THR A 15 10.94 19.35 -47.56
N GLU A 16 10.78 19.13 -46.27
CA GLU A 16 9.61 18.43 -45.69
C GLU A 16 8.50 19.46 -45.46
N ARG A 17 7.33 19.24 -46.05
CA ARG A 17 6.11 20.00 -45.73
C ARG A 17 5.21 19.14 -44.86
N ILE A 18 4.87 19.64 -43.72
CA ILE A 18 4.01 18.98 -42.74
C ILE A 18 2.73 19.82 -42.57
N TRP A 19 1.57 19.17 -42.59
CA TRP A 19 0.29 19.83 -42.29
C TRP A 19 -0.65 18.89 -41.57
N ILE A 20 -1.55 19.47 -40.77
CA ILE A 20 -2.62 18.74 -40.10
C ILE A 20 -3.79 18.59 -41.05
N GLU A 21 -4.16 17.37 -41.40
CA GLU A 21 -5.29 17.08 -42.29
C GLU A 21 -6.60 17.07 -41.50
N MET A 22 -6.61 16.43 -40.36
CA MET A 22 -7.75 16.36 -39.44
C MET A 22 -7.27 16.35 -38.01
N ALA A 23 -8.11 16.84 -37.10
CA ALA A 23 -7.91 16.70 -35.65
C ALA A 23 -9.27 16.61 -34.95
N GLY A 24 -9.30 15.96 -33.80
CA GLY A 24 -10.51 15.84 -33.05
C GLY A 24 -10.29 15.25 -31.67
N SER A 25 -11.41 14.99 -30.96
CA SER A 25 -11.37 14.37 -29.66
C SER A 25 -12.50 13.35 -29.50
N ARG A 26 -12.18 12.23 -28.86
CA ARG A 26 -13.14 11.23 -28.40
C ARG A 26 -13.39 11.43 -26.91
N ILE A 27 -14.61 11.82 -26.56
CA ILE A 27 -14.99 12.01 -25.16
C ILE A 27 -15.46 10.67 -24.60
N ILE A 28 -14.83 10.24 -23.51
CA ILE A 28 -15.28 9.09 -22.73
C ILE A 28 -16.16 9.64 -21.61
N PRO A 29 -17.48 9.34 -21.59
CA PRO A 29 -18.39 9.87 -20.59
C PRO A 29 -17.99 9.39 -19.20
N MET A 30 -18.06 10.31 -18.22
CA MET A 30 -17.82 10.03 -16.80
C MET A 30 -19.15 10.16 -16.05
N ASP A 31 -19.30 9.39 -14.98
CA ASP A 31 -20.42 9.51 -14.05
C ASP A 31 -20.41 10.89 -13.38
N ALA A 32 -21.58 11.50 -13.19
CA ALA A 32 -21.74 12.84 -12.60
C ALA A 32 -21.13 12.96 -11.19
N ALA A 33 -21.21 11.89 -10.39
CA ALA A 33 -20.57 11.85 -9.07
C ALA A 33 -19.04 11.93 -9.17
N ILE A 34 -18.47 11.25 -10.16
CA ILE A 34 -17.04 11.27 -10.45
C ILE A 34 -16.60 12.66 -10.95
N LEU A 35 -17.42 13.28 -11.78
CA LEU A 35 -17.16 14.63 -12.30
C LEU A 35 -17.12 15.65 -11.14
N GLY A 36 -18.10 15.61 -10.22
CA GLY A 36 -18.16 16.51 -9.07
C GLY A 36 -16.97 16.37 -8.11
N ASP A 37 -16.43 15.15 -7.95
CA ASP A 37 -15.20 14.94 -7.18
C ASP A 37 -13.95 15.45 -7.94
N PHE A 38 -13.92 15.24 -9.26
CA PHE A 38 -12.85 15.77 -10.11
C PHE A 38 -12.79 17.30 -10.07
N ASP A 39 -13.93 17.96 -10.13
CA ASP A 39 -14.03 19.42 -10.05
C ASP A 39 -13.55 19.95 -8.69
N LYS A 40 -13.79 19.21 -7.60
CA LYS A 40 -13.28 19.53 -6.25
C LYS A 40 -11.79 19.22 -6.07
N GLY A 41 -11.12 18.70 -7.10
CA GLY A 41 -9.72 18.34 -7.03
C GLY A 41 -9.43 17.03 -6.28
N ASN A 42 -10.44 16.24 -5.96
CA ASN A 42 -10.26 14.97 -5.30
C ASN A 42 -9.72 13.90 -6.25
N SER A 43 -8.79 13.10 -5.76
CA SER A 43 -8.28 11.93 -6.49
C SER A 43 -9.33 10.83 -6.48
N ILE A 44 -9.89 10.53 -7.66
CA ILE A 44 -10.92 9.49 -7.79
C ILE A 44 -10.27 8.21 -8.28
N SER A 45 -10.47 7.13 -7.51
CA SER A 45 -10.10 5.79 -7.91
C SER A 45 -11.29 4.84 -7.81
N GLN A 46 -11.98 4.63 -8.92
CA GLN A 46 -13.04 3.60 -9.01
C GLN A 46 -12.51 2.21 -8.62
N THR A 47 -11.25 1.94 -8.88
CA THR A 47 -10.59 0.69 -8.48
C THR A 47 -10.46 0.59 -6.95
N ALA A 48 -10.18 1.68 -6.25
CA ALA A 48 -10.11 1.70 -4.79
C ALA A 48 -11.47 1.39 -4.17
N GLU A 49 -12.56 1.99 -4.67
CA GLU A 49 -13.91 1.74 -4.19
C GLU A 49 -14.34 0.29 -4.43
N ARG A 50 -14.16 -0.23 -5.64
CA ARG A 50 -14.42 -1.66 -5.94
C ARG A 50 -13.59 -2.60 -5.06
N THR A 51 -12.35 -2.24 -4.74
CA THR A 51 -11.48 -3.01 -3.85
C THR A 51 -11.99 -2.96 -2.42
N ARG A 52 -12.48 -1.81 -1.95
CA ARG A 52 -13.14 -1.65 -0.65
C ARG A 52 -14.35 -2.57 -0.53
N PHE A 53 -15.28 -2.53 -1.49
CA PHE A 53 -16.47 -3.41 -1.48
C PHE A 53 -16.10 -4.90 -1.60
N ARG A 54 -15.07 -5.24 -2.37
CA ARG A 54 -14.55 -6.61 -2.42
C ARG A 54 -13.99 -7.05 -1.07
N GLY A 55 -13.27 -6.17 -0.38
CA GLY A 55 -12.75 -6.38 0.96
C GLY A 55 -13.88 -6.69 1.96
N VAL A 56 -14.91 -5.86 2.00
CA VAL A 56 -16.07 -6.03 2.86
C VAL A 56 -16.79 -7.36 2.60
N ARG A 57 -17.07 -7.70 1.33
CA ARG A 57 -17.68 -8.99 0.97
C ARG A 57 -16.84 -10.19 1.44
N ARG A 58 -15.51 -10.14 1.26
CA ARG A 58 -14.60 -11.20 1.71
C ARG A 58 -14.55 -11.34 3.22
N LEU A 59 -14.61 -10.22 3.96
CA LEU A 59 -14.67 -10.25 5.42
C LEU A 59 -15.97 -10.91 5.89
N ARG A 60 -17.10 -10.55 5.28
CA ARG A 60 -18.40 -11.15 5.60
C ARG A 60 -18.44 -12.66 5.25
N GLU A 61 -17.96 -13.04 4.07
CA GLU A 61 -17.88 -14.45 3.67
C GLU A 61 -17.05 -15.29 4.66
N ARG A 62 -15.89 -14.75 5.09
CA ARG A 62 -15.06 -15.41 6.10
C ARG A 62 -15.74 -15.52 7.46
N GLN A 63 -16.50 -14.50 7.85
CA GLN A 63 -17.27 -14.53 9.11
C GLN A 63 -18.37 -15.59 9.05
N LEU A 64 -19.12 -15.65 7.97
CA LEU A 64 -20.16 -16.65 7.76
C LEU A 64 -19.58 -18.06 7.74
N LEU A 65 -18.50 -18.30 7.01
CA LEU A 65 -17.82 -19.60 6.96
C LEU A 65 -17.41 -20.08 8.36
N ARG A 66 -16.84 -19.21 9.19
CA ARG A 66 -16.48 -19.57 10.57
C ARG A 66 -17.70 -19.87 11.43
N ARG A 67 -18.77 -19.08 11.28
CA ARG A 67 -20.03 -19.33 11.97
C ARG A 67 -20.62 -20.70 11.60
N GLU A 68 -20.64 -21.05 10.31
CA GLU A 68 -21.08 -22.35 9.81
C GLU A 68 -20.24 -23.48 10.42
N ARG A 69 -18.92 -23.33 10.47
CA ARG A 69 -18.01 -24.30 11.10
C ARG A 69 -18.26 -24.43 12.59
N LEU A 70 -18.44 -23.30 13.28
CA LEU A 70 -18.74 -23.28 14.71
C LEU A 70 -20.09 -23.97 15.00
N HIS A 71 -21.13 -23.69 14.23
CA HIS A 71 -22.44 -24.35 14.39
C HIS A 71 -22.34 -25.87 14.27
N LYS A 72 -21.52 -26.40 13.35
CA LYS A 72 -21.31 -27.85 13.20
C LYS A 72 -20.71 -28.44 14.46
N VAL A 73 -19.64 -27.82 15.00
CA VAL A 73 -18.98 -28.28 16.22
C VAL A 73 -19.93 -28.20 17.42
N LEU A 74 -20.59 -27.06 17.62
CA LEU A 74 -21.48 -26.86 18.76
C LEU A 74 -22.73 -27.78 18.72
N LYS A 75 -23.23 -28.15 17.53
CA LYS A 75 -24.28 -29.17 17.38
C LYS A 75 -23.81 -30.54 17.84
N ILE A 76 -22.61 -30.98 17.42
CA ILE A 76 -22.06 -32.29 17.77
C ILE A 76 -21.80 -32.37 19.26
N LEU A 77 -21.34 -31.26 19.88
CA LEU A 77 -21.13 -31.15 21.31
C LEU A 77 -22.46 -31.05 22.12
N GLY A 78 -23.59 -30.76 21.48
CA GLY A 78 -24.86 -30.55 22.16
C GLY A 78 -24.95 -29.24 22.96
N PHE A 79 -24.18 -28.20 22.57
CA PHE A 79 -24.09 -26.91 23.27
C PHE A 79 -25.11 -25.88 22.79
N LEU A 80 -25.84 -26.17 21.72
CA LEU A 80 -26.81 -25.22 21.17
C LEU A 80 -28.22 -25.48 21.71
N PRO A 81 -28.92 -24.45 22.20
CA PRO A 81 -30.28 -24.59 22.64
C PRO A 81 -31.25 -24.90 21.49
N GLU A 82 -32.31 -25.62 21.77
CA GLU A 82 -33.26 -26.16 20.76
C GLU A 82 -33.88 -25.08 19.84
N HIS A 83 -34.28 -23.95 20.41
CA HIS A 83 -34.85 -22.83 19.64
C HIS A 83 -33.87 -22.26 18.59
N TYR A 84 -32.57 -22.27 18.91
CA TYR A 84 -31.53 -21.80 18.01
C TYR A 84 -31.22 -22.84 16.92
N LEU A 85 -31.17 -24.13 17.30
CA LEU A 85 -30.96 -25.25 16.38
C LEU A 85 -32.04 -25.30 15.28
N LYS A 86 -33.32 -25.00 15.59
CA LYS A 86 -34.43 -24.97 14.63
C LYS A 86 -34.22 -23.92 13.52
N GLY A 87 -33.41 -22.91 13.74
CA GLY A 87 -33.09 -21.87 12.77
C GLY A 87 -31.89 -22.19 11.85
N ILE A 88 -31.24 -23.36 12.00
CA ILE A 88 -30.04 -23.75 11.26
C ILE A 88 -30.34 -24.94 10.35
N ASP A 89 -29.93 -24.85 9.10
CA ASP A 89 -29.94 -25.94 8.15
C ASP A 89 -28.75 -26.87 8.36
N PHE A 90 -29.01 -28.11 8.70
CA PHE A 90 -27.96 -29.13 8.84
C PHE A 90 -28.07 -30.24 7.79
N GLU A 91 -29.06 -30.18 6.89
CA GLU A 91 -29.28 -31.17 5.85
C GLU A 91 -28.66 -30.76 4.52
N LYS A 92 -29.12 -29.66 3.93
CA LYS A 92 -28.67 -29.19 2.60
C LYS A 92 -27.48 -28.23 2.69
N HIS A 93 -27.55 -27.30 3.61
CA HIS A 93 -26.53 -26.25 3.79
C HIS A 93 -25.97 -26.24 5.20
N THR A 94 -25.29 -27.33 5.53
CA THR A 94 -24.84 -27.67 6.88
C THR A 94 -24.20 -26.51 7.64
N GLY A 95 -24.93 -26.04 8.68
CA GLY A 95 -24.48 -24.96 9.57
C GLY A 95 -24.87 -23.54 9.15
N LYS A 96 -25.58 -23.37 8.03
CA LYS A 96 -26.14 -22.07 7.65
C LYS A 96 -27.49 -21.83 8.28
N PHE A 97 -27.86 -20.57 8.44
CA PHE A 97 -29.22 -20.25 8.81
C PHE A 97 -30.20 -20.58 7.66
N LEU A 98 -31.40 -21.00 8.03
CA LEU A 98 -32.53 -21.15 7.12
C LEU A 98 -32.82 -19.79 6.49
N SER A 99 -33.30 -19.79 5.24
CA SER A 99 -33.65 -18.57 4.53
C SER A 99 -34.70 -17.77 5.29
N GLY A 100 -34.45 -16.49 5.51
CA GLY A 100 -35.30 -15.60 6.29
C GLY A 100 -35.26 -15.76 7.81
N SER A 101 -34.40 -16.66 8.33
CA SER A 101 -34.18 -16.87 9.76
C SER A 101 -32.82 -16.41 10.17
N GLU A 102 -32.74 -15.54 11.18
CA GLU A 102 -31.48 -15.19 11.89
C GLU A 102 -31.71 -15.23 13.40
N PRO A 103 -31.87 -16.43 13.98
CA PRO A 103 -32.13 -16.55 15.41
C PRO A 103 -30.93 -15.99 16.21
N LYS A 104 -31.26 -15.41 17.37
CA LYS A 104 -30.23 -14.96 18.34
C LYS A 104 -30.24 -15.93 19.49
N LEU A 105 -29.10 -16.55 19.78
CA LEU A 105 -28.98 -17.58 20.81
C LEU A 105 -29.52 -17.15 22.19
N PRO A 106 -29.23 -15.93 22.72
CA PRO A 106 -29.70 -15.53 24.04
C PRO A 106 -31.17 -15.15 24.12
N TRP A 107 -31.91 -15.19 23.00
CA TRP A 107 -33.30 -14.75 22.96
C TRP A 107 -34.25 -15.87 22.55
N VAL A 108 -35.14 -16.23 23.45
CA VAL A 108 -36.17 -17.25 23.24
C VAL A 108 -37.54 -16.59 23.02
N LYS A 109 -38.27 -17.05 22.04
CA LYS A 109 -39.63 -16.60 21.76
C LYS A 109 -40.62 -17.58 22.38
N ASP A 110 -41.49 -17.09 23.27
CA ASP A 110 -42.52 -17.91 23.87
C ASP A 110 -43.70 -18.20 22.90
N ARG A 111 -44.71 -18.97 23.35
CA ARG A 111 -45.89 -19.35 22.57
C ARG A 111 -46.72 -18.15 22.13
N TRP A 112 -46.60 -17.03 22.82
CA TRP A 112 -47.37 -15.80 22.55
C TRP A 112 -46.54 -14.78 21.76
N GLY A 113 -45.35 -15.15 21.33
CA GLY A 113 -44.48 -14.30 20.52
C GLY A 113 -43.63 -13.31 21.30
N LYS A 114 -43.64 -13.34 22.62
CA LYS A 114 -42.83 -12.47 23.49
C LYS A 114 -41.42 -13.04 23.62
N TYR A 115 -40.42 -12.17 23.58
CA TYR A 115 -39.03 -12.56 23.78
C TYR A 115 -38.61 -12.53 25.25
N SER A 116 -37.96 -13.59 25.70
CA SER A 116 -37.33 -13.69 27.00
C SER A 116 -35.81 -13.92 26.84
N PHE A 117 -35.05 -13.43 27.80
CA PHE A 117 -33.57 -13.58 27.78
C PHE A 117 -33.22 -14.93 28.43
N LEU A 118 -32.46 -15.77 27.75
CA LEU A 118 -32.13 -17.14 28.18
C LEU A 118 -31.25 -17.15 29.42
N PHE A 119 -30.31 -16.20 29.55
CA PHE A 119 -29.31 -16.14 30.62
C PHE A 119 -29.70 -15.15 31.69
N GLN A 120 -30.94 -15.20 32.19
CA GLN A 120 -31.47 -14.28 33.18
C GLN A 120 -30.70 -14.36 34.50
N THR A 121 -30.25 -15.56 34.92
CA THR A 121 -29.46 -15.76 36.15
C THR A 121 -28.13 -15.00 36.07
N ALA A 122 -27.35 -15.21 35.03
CA ALA A 122 -26.09 -14.50 34.80
C ALA A 122 -26.29 -12.99 34.70
N PHE A 123 -27.41 -12.55 34.10
CA PHE A 123 -27.75 -11.13 34.03
C PHE A 123 -28.04 -10.55 35.41
N ASN A 124 -28.75 -11.28 36.27
CA ASN A 124 -29.05 -10.84 37.67
C ASN A 124 -27.75 -10.78 38.51
N GLU A 125 -26.86 -11.74 38.35
CA GLU A 125 -25.51 -11.69 38.97
C GLU A 125 -24.74 -10.44 38.53
N MET A 126 -24.74 -10.15 37.24
CA MET A 126 -24.14 -8.93 36.68
C MET A 126 -24.80 -7.66 37.27
N LEU A 127 -26.12 -7.63 37.39
CA LEU A 127 -26.84 -6.50 38.01
C LEU A 127 -26.41 -6.27 39.47
N ALA A 128 -26.14 -7.34 40.21
CA ALA A 128 -25.63 -7.23 41.58
C ALA A 128 -24.23 -6.54 41.63
N ASP A 129 -23.37 -6.81 40.68
CA ASP A 129 -22.09 -6.10 40.52
C ASP A 129 -22.30 -4.61 40.19
N PHE A 130 -23.21 -4.30 39.25
CA PHE A 130 -23.55 -2.91 38.92
C PHE A 130 -24.18 -2.18 40.11
N ALA A 131 -25.00 -2.86 40.93
CA ALA A 131 -25.57 -2.25 42.11
C ALA A 131 -24.51 -1.84 43.16
N LYS A 132 -23.39 -2.54 43.22
CA LYS A 132 -22.27 -2.18 44.08
C LYS A 132 -21.46 -1.00 43.57
N HIS A 133 -21.22 -0.91 42.23
CA HIS A 133 -20.32 0.07 41.64
C HIS A 133 -21.05 1.29 41.08
N GLN A 134 -22.28 1.13 40.61
CA GLN A 134 -23.10 2.18 39.98
C GLN A 134 -24.55 2.10 40.50
N PRO A 135 -24.80 2.34 41.80
CA PRO A 135 -26.14 2.19 42.41
C PRO A 135 -27.22 3.00 41.70
N SER A 136 -26.91 4.24 41.32
CA SER A 136 -27.85 5.12 40.63
C SER A 136 -28.30 4.56 39.26
N LEU A 137 -27.44 3.84 38.53
CA LEU A 137 -27.78 3.25 37.27
C LEU A 137 -28.85 2.15 37.39
N VAL A 138 -28.80 1.40 38.47
CA VAL A 138 -29.72 0.29 38.76
C VAL A 138 -31.02 0.78 39.41
N PHE A 139 -30.92 1.71 40.37
CA PHE A 139 -32.09 2.18 41.16
C PHE A 139 -32.91 3.27 40.44
N ASP A 140 -32.29 4.09 39.58
CA ASP A 140 -32.99 5.11 38.77
C ASP A 140 -33.81 4.48 37.58
N GLY A 141 -33.89 3.17 37.51
CA GLY A 141 -34.66 2.46 36.47
C GLY A 141 -34.11 2.54 35.07
N LYS A 142 -32.84 2.93 34.93
CA LYS A 142 -32.18 2.94 33.63
C LYS A 142 -31.97 1.53 33.11
N LYS A 143 -32.35 1.29 31.89
CA LYS A 143 -32.24 -0.02 31.25
C LYS A 143 -30.78 -0.41 31.01
N ILE A 144 -30.29 -1.43 31.70
CA ILE A 144 -28.97 -2.04 31.44
C ILE A 144 -29.14 -3.04 30.27
N PRO A 145 -28.30 -2.96 29.21
CA PRO A 145 -28.40 -3.87 28.08
C PRO A 145 -28.05 -5.31 28.46
N TYR A 146 -28.93 -6.24 28.10
CA TYR A 146 -28.67 -7.68 28.25
C TYR A 146 -27.40 -8.16 27.53
N ASP A 147 -27.00 -7.52 26.43
CA ASP A 147 -25.80 -7.86 25.70
C ASP A 147 -24.49 -7.65 26.48
N TRP A 148 -24.52 -6.92 27.58
CA TRP A 148 -23.36 -6.77 28.46
C TRP A 148 -23.06 -8.03 29.26
N THR A 149 -24.04 -8.88 29.47
CA THR A 149 -23.89 -10.16 30.19
C THR A 149 -22.80 -11.05 29.57
N VAL A 150 -22.56 -10.95 28.28
CA VAL A 150 -21.50 -11.74 27.64
C VAL A 150 -20.09 -11.39 28.16
N TYR A 151 -19.83 -10.14 28.57
CA TYR A 151 -18.54 -9.77 29.14
C TYR A 151 -18.42 -10.21 30.61
N TYR A 152 -19.53 -10.16 31.36
CA TYR A 152 -19.61 -10.76 32.66
C TYR A 152 -19.31 -12.27 32.58
N LEU A 153 -19.96 -12.99 31.68
CA LEU A 153 -19.74 -14.42 31.45
C LEU A 153 -18.31 -14.75 31.05
N ARG A 154 -17.69 -13.92 30.19
CA ARG A 154 -16.27 -14.08 29.80
C ARG A 154 -15.33 -13.95 31.01
N LYS A 155 -15.63 -13.04 31.95
CA LYS A 155 -14.88 -12.90 33.20
C LYS A 155 -15.13 -14.11 34.13
N LYS A 156 -16.39 -14.50 34.32
CA LYS A 156 -16.80 -15.65 35.16
C LYS A 156 -16.18 -16.96 34.66
N ALA A 157 -16.17 -17.17 33.34
CA ALA A 157 -15.66 -18.39 32.72
C ALA A 157 -14.15 -18.64 32.90
N LEU A 158 -13.38 -17.63 33.34
CA LEU A 158 -11.96 -17.80 33.68
C LEU A 158 -11.74 -18.55 35.00
N THR A 159 -12.70 -18.54 35.90
CA THR A 159 -12.56 -19.10 37.26
C THR A 159 -13.63 -20.12 37.58
N GLU A 160 -14.85 -19.95 37.10
CA GLU A 160 -16.03 -20.73 37.45
C GLU A 160 -16.60 -21.49 36.26
N MET A 161 -17.35 -22.55 36.57
CA MET A 161 -18.14 -23.26 35.56
C MET A 161 -19.28 -22.38 35.05
N ILE A 162 -19.47 -22.38 33.71
CA ILE A 162 -20.62 -21.78 33.03
C ILE A 162 -21.40 -22.87 32.29
N SER A 163 -22.66 -22.61 31.95
CA SER A 163 -23.47 -23.58 31.19
C SER A 163 -22.96 -23.77 29.75
N LYS A 164 -23.35 -24.88 29.13
CA LYS A 164 -23.01 -25.21 27.74
C LYS A 164 -23.51 -24.16 26.77
N GLU A 165 -24.69 -23.65 26.99
CA GLU A 165 -25.34 -22.61 26.20
C GLU A 165 -24.66 -21.24 26.37
N GLU A 166 -24.22 -20.91 27.60
CA GLU A 166 -23.43 -19.71 27.88
C GLU A 166 -22.07 -19.77 27.19
N LEU A 167 -21.40 -20.94 27.22
CA LEU A 167 -20.16 -21.14 26.52
C LEU A 167 -20.36 -21.02 25.00
N ALA A 168 -21.43 -21.58 24.45
CA ALA A 168 -21.77 -21.42 23.04
C ALA A 168 -21.98 -19.95 22.67
N TRP A 169 -22.64 -19.17 23.53
CA TRP A 169 -22.83 -17.74 23.30
C TRP A 169 -21.51 -16.96 23.32
N ILE A 170 -20.61 -17.26 24.25
CA ILE A 170 -19.25 -16.71 24.28
C ILE A 170 -18.51 -17.02 22.98
N LEU A 171 -18.52 -18.27 22.49
CA LEU A 171 -17.86 -18.68 21.26
C LEU A 171 -18.44 -17.96 20.01
N LEU A 172 -19.75 -17.79 19.95
CA LEU A 172 -20.42 -17.00 18.91
C LEU A 172 -20.03 -15.50 18.99
N ASN A 173 -19.87 -14.95 20.17
CA ASN A 173 -19.39 -13.59 20.38
C ASN A 173 -17.94 -13.42 19.87
N PHE A 174 -17.07 -14.38 20.15
CA PHE A 174 -15.71 -14.40 19.59
C PHE A 174 -15.69 -14.50 18.06
N ASN A 175 -16.63 -15.21 17.44
CA ASN A 175 -16.74 -15.22 15.97
C ASN A 175 -17.06 -13.83 15.41
N GLN A 176 -17.80 -13.00 16.11
CA GLN A 176 -18.12 -11.62 15.70
C GLN A 176 -17.00 -10.65 16.05
N LYS A 177 -16.44 -10.73 17.27
CA LYS A 177 -15.45 -9.79 17.83
C LYS A 177 -14.13 -10.52 18.09
N ARG A 178 -13.24 -10.55 17.10
CA ARG A 178 -11.98 -11.32 17.14
C ARG A 178 -10.72 -10.47 17.27
N GLY A 179 -10.88 -9.17 17.43
CA GLY A 179 -9.75 -8.25 17.38
C GLY A 179 -9.19 -7.99 15.99
N TYR A 180 -8.29 -7.03 15.93
CA TYR A 180 -7.61 -6.60 14.72
C TYR A 180 -6.50 -7.59 14.35
N TYR A 181 -6.40 -7.93 13.07
CA TYR A 181 -5.27 -8.69 12.56
C TYR A 181 -4.22 -7.72 12.03
N GLN A 182 -3.23 -7.45 12.85
CA GLN A 182 -2.15 -6.56 12.49
C GLN A 182 -1.20 -7.27 11.53
N LEU A 183 -1.06 -6.70 10.34
CA LEU A 183 -0.06 -7.15 9.39
C LEU A 183 1.31 -6.61 9.79
N ARG A 184 2.35 -7.33 9.42
CA ARG A 184 3.72 -6.85 9.57
C ARG A 184 3.91 -5.56 8.79
N GLY A 185 4.51 -4.56 9.41
CA GLY A 185 4.77 -3.25 8.80
C GLY A 185 3.62 -2.24 8.86
N GLU A 186 2.49 -2.58 9.50
CA GLU A 186 1.44 -1.62 9.86
C GLU A 186 1.72 -0.91 11.20
N GLU A 187 2.78 -1.29 11.90
CA GLU A 187 3.25 -0.56 13.08
C GLU A 187 3.94 0.71 12.62
N GLU A 188 3.45 1.86 13.08
CA GLU A 188 4.25 3.07 12.99
C GLU A 188 5.56 2.83 13.75
N GLU A 189 6.69 3.07 13.10
CA GLU A 189 7.97 3.12 13.81
C GLU A 189 7.84 4.17 14.88
N ASP A 190 8.12 3.81 16.14
CA ASP A 190 8.17 4.77 17.21
C ASP A 190 9.21 5.82 16.80
N ASN A 191 8.75 7.05 16.62
CA ASN A 191 9.64 8.14 16.28
C ASN A 191 10.52 8.39 17.50
N ALA A 192 11.77 7.95 17.44
CA ALA A 192 12.72 8.10 18.55
C ALA A 192 12.89 9.56 19.02
N GLY A 193 12.53 10.52 18.16
CA GLY A 193 12.53 11.93 18.50
C GLY A 193 11.25 12.45 19.16
N LYS A 194 10.25 11.59 19.45
CA LYS A 194 8.97 12.02 20.03
C LYS A 194 8.42 10.99 21.01
N SER A 195 7.97 11.46 22.18
CA SER A 195 7.15 10.69 23.12
C SER A 195 5.69 11.09 22.96
N VAL A 196 4.78 10.10 22.97
CA VAL A 196 3.33 10.32 22.85
C VAL A 196 2.65 9.74 24.10
N GLU A 197 1.96 10.61 24.82
CA GLU A 197 1.25 10.28 26.05
C GLU A 197 -0.21 10.71 25.96
N PHE A 198 -1.06 10.13 26.81
CA PHE A 198 -2.47 10.49 26.89
C PHE A 198 -2.74 11.10 28.26
N TYR A 199 -3.26 12.34 28.27
CA TYR A 199 -3.63 13.04 29.49
C TYR A 199 -5.14 13.18 29.56
N ALA A 200 -5.73 12.73 30.66
CA ALA A 200 -7.12 12.94 30.97
C ALA A 200 -7.20 14.21 31.83
N LEU A 201 -7.71 15.32 31.29
CA LEU A 201 -7.73 16.62 31.93
C LEU A 201 -9.17 17.14 32.06
N LYS A 202 -9.50 17.69 33.21
CA LYS A 202 -10.79 18.32 33.46
C LYS A 202 -10.84 19.67 32.78
N VAL A 203 -11.94 19.93 32.06
CA VAL A 203 -12.23 21.23 31.44
C VAL A 203 -12.81 22.15 32.50
N LEU A 204 -12.16 23.26 32.74
CA LEU A 204 -12.59 24.27 33.71
C LEU A 204 -13.63 25.23 33.13
N SER A 205 -13.33 25.79 31.94
CA SER A 205 -14.24 26.68 31.23
C SER A 205 -14.09 26.55 29.70
N VAL A 206 -15.13 26.96 28.98
CA VAL A 206 -15.15 27.00 27.51
C VAL A 206 -15.60 28.39 27.07
N GLU A 207 -14.73 29.12 26.41
CA GLU A 207 -14.99 30.50 25.97
C GLU A 207 -15.06 30.55 24.44
N ALA A 208 -16.15 31.08 23.89
CA ALA A 208 -16.26 31.37 22.46
C ALA A 208 -15.43 32.58 22.09
N THR A 209 -14.68 32.49 21.00
CA THR A 209 -13.94 33.66 20.47
C THR A 209 -14.70 34.29 19.32
N ASP A 210 -14.37 35.56 18.99
CA ASP A 210 -14.95 36.27 17.84
C ASP A 210 -14.45 35.71 16.48
N GLU A 211 -13.47 34.84 16.51
CA GLU A 211 -12.88 34.28 15.29
C GLU A 211 -13.75 33.16 14.68
N LYS A 212 -13.98 33.24 13.37
CA LYS A 212 -14.76 32.25 12.61
C LYS A 212 -13.91 31.59 11.54
N LYS A 213 -14.15 30.30 11.35
CA LYS A 213 -13.61 29.50 10.24
C LYS A 213 -14.77 28.95 9.40
N GLY A 214 -15.20 29.73 8.42
CA GLY A 214 -16.41 29.40 7.66
C GLY A 214 -17.66 29.51 8.55
N ARG A 215 -18.34 28.38 8.80
CA ARG A 215 -19.50 28.28 9.72
C ARG A 215 -19.12 27.94 11.16
N ASP A 216 -17.86 27.60 11.41
CA ASP A 216 -17.38 27.21 12.74
C ASP A 216 -16.90 28.42 13.53
N ILE A 217 -17.18 28.45 14.83
CA ILE A 217 -16.67 29.41 15.81
C ILE A 217 -15.47 28.75 16.51
N TRP A 218 -14.43 29.54 16.79
CA TRP A 218 -13.32 29.09 17.62
C TRP A 218 -13.65 29.19 19.10
N TYR A 219 -13.27 28.17 19.86
CA TYR A 219 -13.42 28.09 21.31
C TYR A 219 -12.05 27.94 21.97
N ASN A 220 -11.82 28.67 23.07
CA ASN A 220 -10.72 28.42 23.99
C ASN A 220 -11.24 27.57 25.14
N VAL A 221 -10.63 26.41 25.31
CA VAL A 221 -10.98 25.43 26.34
C VAL A 221 -9.89 25.44 27.39
N HIS A 222 -10.18 25.93 28.58
CA HIS A 222 -9.25 26.03 29.70
C HIS A 222 -9.24 24.69 30.48
N LEU A 223 -8.05 24.13 30.72
CA LEU A 223 -7.85 22.84 31.34
C LEU A 223 -7.29 23.00 32.75
N GLU A 224 -7.52 22.02 33.62
CA GLU A 224 -7.12 22.05 35.03
C GLU A 224 -5.61 22.22 35.28
N ASN A 225 -4.78 21.87 34.30
CA ASN A 225 -3.33 22.03 34.36
C ASN A 225 -2.84 23.39 33.82
N GLY A 226 -3.75 24.32 33.56
CA GLY A 226 -3.46 25.65 33.03
C GLY A 226 -3.31 25.73 31.50
N TRP A 227 -3.43 24.64 30.78
CA TRP A 227 -3.35 24.63 29.31
C TRP A 227 -4.64 25.11 28.68
N VAL A 228 -4.50 25.80 27.53
CA VAL A 228 -5.63 26.27 26.73
C VAL A 228 -5.65 25.51 25.42
N TYR A 229 -6.74 24.78 25.17
CA TYR A 229 -6.95 24.04 23.92
C TYR A 229 -7.88 24.83 22.99
N ARG A 230 -7.39 25.16 21.77
CA ARG A 230 -8.21 25.84 20.75
C ARG A 230 -8.89 24.83 19.84
N ARG A 231 -10.20 24.98 19.66
CA ARG A 231 -11.00 24.11 18.78
C ARG A 231 -12.06 24.91 18.03
N SER A 232 -12.20 24.65 16.72
CA SER A 232 -13.35 25.16 15.94
C SER A 232 -14.51 24.17 15.97
N SER A 233 -15.74 24.68 16.12
CA SER A 233 -16.98 23.89 16.09
C SER A 233 -18.14 24.73 15.59
N ASN A 234 -19.04 24.10 14.82
CA ASN A 234 -20.31 24.70 14.38
C ASN A 234 -21.44 24.52 15.41
N VAL A 235 -21.18 23.77 16.47
CA VAL A 235 -22.09 23.49 17.59
C VAL A 235 -21.41 23.93 18.88
N PRO A 236 -22.12 24.56 19.82
CA PRO A 236 -21.58 24.91 21.12
C PRO A 236 -20.92 23.72 21.81
N LEU A 237 -19.76 23.94 22.42
CA LEU A 237 -19.00 22.88 23.09
C LEU A 237 -19.51 22.72 24.52
N ASP A 238 -20.22 21.65 24.80
CA ASP A 238 -20.65 21.22 26.12
C ASP A 238 -19.55 20.36 26.78
N TRP A 239 -18.40 20.99 27.11
CA TRP A 239 -17.24 20.30 27.71
C TRP A 239 -16.95 20.73 29.13
N GLU A 240 -17.53 21.84 29.59
CA GLU A 240 -17.27 22.40 30.90
C GLU A 240 -17.58 21.40 32.03
N GLY A 241 -16.69 21.29 32.98
CA GLY A 241 -16.76 20.36 34.11
C GLY A 241 -16.46 18.90 33.74
N ARG A 242 -16.28 18.56 32.44
CA ARG A 242 -16.02 17.19 31.99
C ARG A 242 -14.52 16.91 31.86
N VAL A 243 -14.13 15.66 32.15
CA VAL A 243 -12.78 15.17 31.84
C VAL A 243 -12.70 14.82 30.36
N LYS A 244 -11.68 15.34 29.68
CA LYS A 244 -11.39 15.07 28.25
C LYS A 244 -9.99 14.52 28.12
N GLU A 245 -9.83 13.56 27.19
CA GLU A 245 -8.52 13.01 26.85
C GLU A 245 -7.84 13.84 25.78
N PHE A 246 -6.54 14.04 25.94
CA PHE A 246 -5.67 14.71 24.99
C PHE A 246 -4.46 13.84 24.69
N ILE A 247 -4.05 13.82 23.42
CA ILE A 247 -2.79 13.24 22.97
C ILE A 247 -1.73 14.33 23.09
N VAL A 248 -0.76 14.10 23.97
CA VAL A 248 0.38 14.99 24.23
C VAL A 248 1.60 14.43 23.55
N THR A 249 2.21 15.18 22.66
CA THR A 249 3.44 14.81 21.97
C THR A 249 4.57 15.70 22.47
N THR A 250 5.61 15.10 23.05
CA THR A 250 6.82 15.76 23.52
C THR A 250 7.96 15.49 22.53
N ASP A 251 8.64 16.53 22.05
CA ASP A 251 9.85 16.39 21.25
C ASP A 251 11.02 15.96 22.13
N LEU A 252 11.80 14.96 21.70
CA LEU A 252 12.93 14.42 22.44
C LEU A 252 14.26 14.74 21.74
N ASN A 253 15.31 14.89 22.54
CA ASN A 253 16.68 14.92 22.08
C ASN A 253 17.16 13.48 21.72
N PRO A 254 18.31 13.31 21.03
CA PRO A 254 18.85 11.98 20.72
C PRO A 254 19.18 11.13 21.95
N ASP A 255 19.40 11.76 23.09
CA ASP A 255 19.64 11.12 24.40
C ASP A 255 18.35 10.71 25.13
N GLY A 256 17.18 10.98 24.53
CA GLY A 256 15.87 10.67 25.12
C GLY A 256 15.33 11.72 26.10
N THR A 257 16.07 12.80 26.38
CA THR A 257 15.60 13.91 27.22
C THR A 257 14.61 14.80 26.45
N PRO A 258 13.60 15.41 27.14
CA PRO A 258 12.70 16.35 26.49
C PRO A 258 13.45 17.58 25.93
N LYS A 259 13.12 17.98 24.71
CA LYS A 259 13.60 19.25 24.15
C LYS A 259 12.93 20.41 24.84
N LEU A 260 13.73 21.47 25.10
CA LEU A 260 13.23 22.73 25.61
C LEU A 260 12.94 23.69 24.45
N ASP A 261 11.97 24.56 24.62
CA ASP A 261 11.70 25.65 23.70
C ASP A 261 12.61 26.87 23.99
N LYS A 262 12.40 27.96 23.24
CA LYS A 262 13.17 29.20 23.42
C LYS A 262 12.98 29.90 24.77
N TYR A 263 11.99 29.48 25.56
CA TYR A 263 11.69 30.02 26.88
C TYR A 263 12.16 29.09 28.02
N GLY A 264 12.77 27.96 27.70
CA GLY A 264 13.21 26.97 28.68
C GLY A 264 12.13 25.96 29.11
N GLU A 265 10.95 25.99 28.49
CA GLU A 265 9.88 25.04 28.76
C GLU A 265 9.99 23.80 27.86
N VAL A 266 9.44 22.67 28.34
CA VAL A 266 9.42 21.44 27.55
C VAL A 266 8.56 21.63 26.32
N LYS A 267 9.19 21.43 25.15
CA LYS A 267 8.50 21.57 23.86
C LYS A 267 7.47 20.44 23.66
N ARG A 268 6.22 20.79 23.91
CA ARG A 268 5.07 19.89 23.80
C ARG A 268 4.03 20.43 22.85
N SER A 269 3.32 19.54 22.18
CA SER A 269 2.08 19.83 21.48
C SER A 269 0.97 18.90 21.97
N PHE A 270 -0.26 19.39 22.08
CA PHE A 270 -1.36 18.56 22.51
C PHE A 270 -2.61 18.82 21.66
N ARG A 271 -3.43 17.79 21.53
CA ARG A 271 -4.65 17.82 20.74
C ARG A 271 -5.65 16.75 21.21
N ALA A 272 -6.92 16.99 20.95
CA ALA A 272 -7.95 15.99 21.16
C ALA A 272 -7.79 14.82 20.18
N PRO A 273 -8.04 13.56 20.59
CA PRO A 273 -7.99 12.39 19.72
C PRO A 273 -8.99 12.48 18.57
N LYS A 274 -8.56 12.09 17.37
CA LYS A 274 -9.39 11.98 16.16
C LYS A 274 -9.59 10.51 15.79
N GLU A 275 -10.48 10.22 14.85
CA GLU A 275 -10.68 8.85 14.34
C GLU A 275 -9.41 8.24 13.72
N ASP A 276 -8.58 9.05 13.11
CA ASP A 276 -7.30 8.65 12.50
C ASP A 276 -6.26 8.21 13.53
N ASP A 277 -6.43 8.58 14.81
CA ASP A 277 -5.53 8.21 15.92
C ASP A 277 -5.78 6.80 16.48
N TRP A 278 -6.59 6.01 15.80
CA TRP A 278 -7.00 4.69 16.29
C TRP A 278 -5.81 3.76 16.62
N MET A 279 -4.67 3.89 15.93
CA MET A 279 -3.45 3.13 16.21
C MET A 279 -2.83 3.51 17.55
N LEU A 280 -2.75 4.79 17.88
CA LEU A 280 -2.25 5.28 19.16
C LEU A 280 -3.16 4.82 20.32
N ILE A 281 -4.48 4.96 20.12
CA ILE A 281 -5.48 4.50 21.09
C ILE A 281 -5.38 2.98 21.28
N LYS A 282 -5.13 2.22 20.20
CA LYS A 282 -4.91 0.78 20.26
C LYS A 282 -3.67 0.44 21.10
N LYS A 283 -2.51 1.07 20.82
CA LYS A 283 -1.26 0.85 21.56
C LYS A 283 -1.46 1.10 23.07
N ARG A 284 -2.11 2.21 23.42
CA ARG A 284 -2.42 2.53 24.81
C ARG A 284 -3.28 1.43 25.47
N THR A 285 -4.40 1.07 24.84
CA THR A 285 -5.31 0.06 25.36
C THR A 285 -4.61 -1.29 25.55
N GLU A 286 -3.74 -1.68 24.64
CA GLU A 286 -2.95 -2.91 24.72
C GLU A 286 -1.90 -2.85 25.84
N ALA A 287 -1.28 -1.69 26.06
CA ALA A 287 -0.38 -1.45 27.18
C ALA A 287 -1.15 -1.55 28.54
N ASP A 288 -2.34 -0.95 28.63
CA ASP A 288 -3.20 -1.01 29.82
C ASP A 288 -3.62 -2.46 30.14
N ILE A 289 -4.04 -3.23 29.12
CA ILE A 289 -4.41 -4.65 29.27
C ILE A 289 -3.21 -5.46 29.76
N THR A 290 -2.04 -5.24 29.16
CA THR A 290 -0.81 -5.95 29.53
C THR A 290 -0.35 -5.57 30.94
N GLY A 291 -0.35 -4.28 31.28
CA GLY A 291 0.07 -3.78 32.59
C GLY A 291 -0.86 -4.20 33.76
N THR A 292 -2.16 -4.36 33.46
CA THR A 292 -3.14 -4.83 34.45
C THR A 292 -3.26 -6.34 34.53
N HIS A 293 -2.58 -7.11 33.67
CA HIS A 293 -2.66 -8.57 33.56
C HIS A 293 -4.09 -9.10 33.41
N LYS A 294 -5.01 -8.31 32.85
CA LYS A 294 -6.40 -8.69 32.63
C LYS A 294 -6.58 -9.28 31.25
N THR A 295 -7.59 -10.15 31.10
CA THR A 295 -8.07 -10.52 29.77
C THR A 295 -8.88 -9.37 29.18
N ILE A 296 -9.02 -9.34 27.83
CA ILE A 296 -9.77 -8.25 27.18
C ILE A 296 -11.24 -8.22 27.60
N GLY A 297 -11.88 -9.38 27.85
CA GLY A 297 -13.26 -9.45 28.35
C GLY A 297 -13.40 -8.86 29.76
N SER A 298 -12.48 -9.21 30.67
CA SER A 298 -12.41 -8.64 32.01
C SER A 298 -12.14 -7.15 32.00
N TYR A 299 -11.21 -6.68 31.15
CA TYR A 299 -10.92 -5.26 30.98
C TYR A 299 -12.15 -4.46 30.51
N ILE A 300 -12.88 -5.00 29.51
CA ILE A 300 -14.11 -4.36 29.00
C ILE A 300 -15.18 -4.35 30.09
N TYR A 301 -15.35 -5.43 30.82
CA TYR A 301 -16.35 -5.51 31.88
C TYR A 301 -16.07 -4.52 33.01
N ASP A 302 -14.83 -4.45 33.50
CA ASP A 302 -14.42 -3.51 34.50
C ASP A 302 -14.58 -2.04 34.08
N ALA A 303 -14.24 -1.74 32.81
CA ALA A 303 -14.48 -0.42 32.23
C ALA A 303 -15.99 -0.08 32.13
N LEU A 304 -16.86 -1.05 31.88
CA LEU A 304 -18.31 -0.86 31.88
C LEU A 304 -18.85 -0.60 33.30
N LEU A 305 -18.28 -1.23 34.33
CA LEU A 305 -18.65 -0.98 35.73
C LEU A 305 -18.27 0.45 36.16
N GLN A 306 -17.14 0.97 35.68
CA GLN A 306 -16.69 2.33 35.99
C GLN A 306 -17.42 3.41 35.18
N GLU A 307 -17.49 3.25 33.83
CA GLU A 307 -18.07 4.22 32.93
C GLU A 307 -19.02 3.55 31.90
N PRO A 308 -20.25 3.21 32.29
CA PRO A 308 -21.20 2.55 31.40
C PRO A 308 -21.52 3.32 30.11
N GLN A 309 -21.45 4.64 30.16
CA GLN A 309 -21.75 5.51 29.02
C GLN A 309 -20.69 5.44 27.91
N GLN A 310 -19.45 5.06 28.22
CA GLN A 310 -18.39 4.96 27.21
C GLN A 310 -18.71 3.93 26.13
N LYS A 311 -19.28 2.78 26.50
CA LYS A 311 -19.68 1.76 25.52
C LYS A 311 -20.89 2.19 24.71
N ILE A 312 -21.87 2.83 25.35
CA ILE A 312 -23.11 3.32 24.70
C ILE A 312 -22.73 4.30 23.56
N ILE A 313 -21.73 5.15 23.76
CA ILE A 313 -21.25 6.13 22.77
C ILE A 313 -20.27 5.48 21.75
N GLY A 314 -19.98 4.18 21.88
CA GLY A 314 -19.04 3.46 21.01
C GLY A 314 -17.57 3.81 21.23
N LYS A 315 -17.22 4.40 22.37
CA LYS A 315 -15.85 4.85 22.69
C LYS A 315 -15.01 3.81 23.45
N LEU A 316 -15.62 2.74 23.95
CA LEU A 316 -14.90 1.72 24.72
C LEU A 316 -14.11 0.81 23.79
N VAL A 317 -12.83 0.65 24.07
CA VAL A 317 -11.89 -0.30 23.45
C VAL A 317 -12.20 -0.61 21.99
N LYS A 318 -11.80 0.26 21.12
CA LYS A 318 -12.23 0.19 19.72
C LYS A 318 -11.58 -0.97 18.98
N THR A 319 -10.28 -1.17 19.14
CA THR A 319 -9.56 -2.11 18.28
C THR A 319 -8.32 -2.62 19.00
N VAL A 320 -8.36 -3.85 19.48
CA VAL A 320 -7.24 -4.54 20.15
C VAL A 320 -6.75 -5.67 19.26
N GLU A 321 -5.47 -5.98 19.32
CA GLU A 321 -4.87 -7.04 18.50
C GLU A 321 -5.50 -8.41 18.81
N ARG A 322 -5.57 -9.23 17.77
CA ARG A 322 -6.18 -10.56 17.84
C ARG A 322 -5.53 -11.49 18.84
N LYS A 323 -4.25 -11.29 19.16
CA LYS A 323 -3.55 -12.12 20.15
C LYS A 323 -4.24 -12.10 21.50
N PHE A 324 -4.69 -10.94 21.98
CA PHE A 324 -5.39 -10.80 23.28
C PHE A 324 -6.71 -11.57 23.32
N TYR A 325 -7.44 -11.61 22.19
CA TYR A 325 -8.64 -12.43 22.07
C TYR A 325 -8.34 -13.93 22.03
N LYS A 326 -7.24 -14.33 21.38
CA LYS A 326 -6.80 -15.72 21.37
C LYS A 326 -6.37 -16.18 22.75
N GLU A 327 -5.60 -15.37 23.47
CA GLU A 327 -5.12 -15.65 24.84
C GLU A 327 -6.29 -15.80 25.80
N GLU A 328 -7.23 -14.86 25.79
CA GLU A 328 -8.42 -14.96 26.62
C GLU A 328 -9.22 -16.22 26.34
N LEU A 329 -9.50 -16.51 25.07
CA LEU A 329 -10.25 -17.70 24.69
C LEU A 329 -9.51 -18.99 25.08
N ASN A 330 -8.18 -18.99 25.00
CA ASN A 330 -7.37 -20.11 25.47
C ASN A 330 -7.53 -20.32 26.99
N PHE A 331 -7.47 -19.28 27.80
CA PHE A 331 -7.68 -19.36 29.25
C PHE A 331 -9.10 -19.84 29.57
N ILE A 332 -10.11 -19.28 28.91
CA ILE A 332 -11.50 -19.72 29.09
C ILE A 332 -11.64 -21.22 28.78
N LEU A 333 -11.16 -21.66 27.60
CA LEU A 333 -11.30 -23.06 27.18
C LEU A 333 -10.49 -24.02 28.05
N GLN A 334 -9.27 -23.66 28.48
CA GLN A 334 -8.49 -24.47 29.44
C GLN A 334 -9.27 -24.71 30.73
N LYS A 335 -9.94 -23.66 31.26
CA LYS A 335 -10.74 -23.78 32.44
C LYS A 335 -12.03 -24.58 32.21
N GLN A 336 -12.76 -24.29 31.15
CA GLN A 336 -14.04 -24.91 30.84
C GLN A 336 -13.91 -26.37 30.38
N CYS A 337 -12.78 -26.77 29.79
CA CYS A 337 -12.47 -28.18 29.50
C CYS A 337 -12.43 -29.04 30.75
N ALA A 338 -12.03 -28.48 31.90
CA ALA A 338 -12.05 -29.21 33.16
C ALA A 338 -13.46 -29.47 33.72
N PHE A 339 -14.45 -28.66 33.33
CA PHE A 339 -15.82 -28.77 33.77
C PHE A 339 -16.77 -29.49 32.82
N HIS A 340 -16.46 -29.52 31.51
CA HIS A 340 -17.31 -30.11 30.49
C HIS A 340 -16.64 -31.37 29.91
N ALA A 341 -17.15 -32.55 30.22
CA ALA A 341 -16.63 -33.82 29.75
C ALA A 341 -16.61 -33.94 28.21
N GLU A 342 -17.59 -33.32 27.54
CA GLU A 342 -17.69 -33.33 26.08
C GLU A 342 -16.48 -32.68 25.40
N LEU A 343 -15.81 -31.72 26.05
CA LEU A 343 -14.62 -31.07 25.53
C LEU A 343 -13.34 -31.91 25.73
N GLN A 344 -13.44 -33.04 26.43
CA GLN A 344 -12.36 -34.02 26.61
C GLN A 344 -12.63 -35.30 25.82
N ASP A 345 -13.86 -35.49 25.31
CA ASP A 345 -14.28 -36.68 24.59
C ASP A 345 -13.63 -36.78 23.22
N ARG A 346 -12.88 -37.85 23.01
CA ARG A 346 -12.12 -38.09 21.79
C ARG A 346 -13.01 -38.48 20.61
N ASP A 347 -14.09 -39.20 20.83
CA ASP A 347 -15.02 -39.60 19.80
C ASP A 347 -15.81 -38.40 19.27
N LEU A 348 -16.24 -37.53 20.16
CA LEU A 348 -16.86 -36.25 19.77
C LEU A 348 -15.87 -35.39 18.98
N TYR A 349 -14.59 -35.34 19.37
CA TYR A 349 -13.57 -34.64 18.64
C TYR A 349 -13.41 -35.16 17.22
N MET A 350 -13.31 -36.47 17.03
CA MET A 350 -13.17 -37.08 15.71
C MET A 350 -14.41 -36.80 14.83
N ARG A 351 -15.61 -36.89 15.39
CA ARG A 351 -16.85 -36.53 14.69
C ARG A 351 -16.86 -35.06 14.25
N CYS A 352 -16.35 -34.16 15.06
CA CYS A 352 -16.20 -32.74 14.71
C CYS A 352 -15.24 -32.55 13.52
N ILE A 353 -14.08 -33.23 13.51
CA ILE A 353 -13.12 -33.19 12.40
C ILE A 353 -13.73 -33.72 11.11
N GLU A 354 -14.45 -34.80 11.14
CA GLU A 354 -15.15 -35.37 9.97
C GLU A 354 -16.16 -34.40 9.40
N ALA A 355 -16.98 -33.77 10.26
CA ALA A 355 -17.97 -32.79 9.85
C ALA A 355 -17.36 -31.51 9.28
N LEU A 356 -16.17 -31.11 9.75
CA LEU A 356 -15.47 -29.93 9.27
C LEU A 356 -14.71 -30.17 7.96
N TYR A 357 -14.22 -31.38 7.72
CA TYR A 357 -13.38 -31.74 6.58
C TYR A 357 -13.89 -32.97 5.81
N PRO A 358 -15.16 -32.95 5.31
CA PRO A 358 -15.65 -34.03 4.48
C PRO A 358 -14.78 -34.16 3.21
N GLY A 359 -14.26 -35.35 2.95
CA GLY A 359 -13.42 -35.59 1.76
C GLY A 359 -11.97 -35.08 1.81
N ASN A 360 -11.50 -34.52 2.93
CA ASN A 360 -10.11 -34.06 3.07
C ASN A 360 -9.37 -34.86 4.16
N GLU A 361 -8.95 -36.07 3.80
CA GLU A 361 -8.25 -36.98 4.71
C GLU A 361 -6.92 -36.43 5.23
N VAL A 362 -6.16 -35.74 4.38
CA VAL A 362 -4.86 -35.18 4.75
C VAL A 362 -5.03 -34.21 5.92
N GLN A 363 -6.01 -33.30 5.83
CA GLN A 363 -6.25 -32.34 6.91
C GLN A 363 -6.78 -33.05 8.17
N ARG A 364 -7.65 -34.04 8.03
CA ARG A 364 -8.13 -34.86 9.17
C ARG A 364 -6.97 -35.51 9.91
N ARG A 365 -6.03 -36.14 9.20
CA ARG A 365 -4.82 -36.75 9.79
C ARG A 365 -3.94 -35.72 10.51
N ASN A 366 -3.73 -34.56 9.92
CA ASN A 366 -2.87 -33.52 10.48
C ASN A 366 -3.37 -32.97 11.83
N ILE A 367 -4.69 -32.93 12.03
CA ILE A 367 -5.31 -32.39 13.25
C ILE A 367 -5.84 -33.50 14.16
N ALA A 368 -5.77 -34.75 13.73
CA ALA A 368 -6.28 -35.90 14.50
C ALA A 368 -5.71 -35.98 15.93
N ASN A 369 -4.47 -35.59 16.16
CA ASN A 369 -3.81 -35.67 17.46
C ASN A 369 -3.89 -34.37 18.27
N ARG A 370 -4.72 -33.40 17.85
CA ARG A 370 -4.96 -32.16 18.58
C ARG A 370 -6.15 -32.30 19.52
N ASP A 371 -6.48 -31.20 20.22
CA ASP A 371 -7.58 -31.09 21.19
C ASP A 371 -8.67 -30.12 20.75
N PHE A 372 -9.74 -30.02 21.53
CA PHE A 372 -10.82 -29.05 21.28
C PHE A 372 -10.38 -27.61 21.42
N ILE A 373 -9.36 -27.30 22.22
CA ILE A 373 -8.82 -25.94 22.36
C ILE A 373 -8.24 -25.51 21.02
N TYR A 374 -7.37 -26.34 20.43
CA TYR A 374 -6.84 -26.10 19.08
C TYR A 374 -7.95 -25.98 18.03
N LEU A 375 -8.90 -26.92 18.05
CA LEU A 375 -9.98 -26.97 17.07
C LEU A 375 -10.81 -25.70 17.10
N LEU A 376 -11.25 -25.26 18.28
CA LEU A 376 -12.10 -24.08 18.42
C LEU A 376 -11.34 -22.78 18.16
N ILE A 377 -10.09 -22.67 18.60
CA ILE A 377 -9.29 -21.45 18.44
C ILE A 377 -8.76 -21.35 17.01
N ASP A 378 -7.86 -22.26 16.62
CA ASP A 378 -7.07 -22.06 15.39
C ASP A 378 -7.81 -22.54 14.15
N ASP A 379 -8.58 -23.61 14.26
CA ASP A 379 -9.22 -24.25 13.13
C ASP A 379 -10.64 -23.72 12.84
N VAL A 380 -11.36 -23.19 13.85
CA VAL A 380 -12.70 -22.66 13.70
C VAL A 380 -12.74 -21.13 13.81
N LEU A 381 -12.50 -20.55 15.00
CA LEU A 381 -12.76 -19.14 15.27
C LEU A 381 -11.73 -18.20 14.68
N PHE A 382 -10.46 -18.54 14.71
CA PHE A 382 -9.39 -17.72 14.13
C PHE A 382 -8.95 -18.22 12.76
N TYR A 383 -9.58 -19.29 12.26
CA TYR A 383 -9.34 -19.76 10.90
C TYR A 383 -9.55 -18.68 9.85
N GLN A 384 -8.57 -18.54 8.96
CA GLN A 384 -8.62 -17.59 7.88
C GLN A 384 -8.42 -18.31 6.55
N ARG A 385 -9.53 -18.56 5.83
CA ARG A 385 -9.48 -19.18 4.51
C ARG A 385 -8.55 -18.39 3.60
N PRO A 386 -7.50 -19.01 3.04
CA PRO A 386 -6.66 -18.36 2.05
C PRO A 386 -7.47 -18.15 0.77
N LEU A 387 -7.59 -16.88 0.35
CA LEU A 387 -8.25 -16.53 -0.89
C LEU A 387 -7.21 -16.50 -1.99
N LYS A 388 -7.01 -17.62 -2.67
CA LYS A 388 -6.15 -17.69 -3.85
C LYS A 388 -6.85 -16.98 -5.02
N THR A 389 -6.15 -16.06 -5.67
CA THR A 389 -6.60 -15.51 -6.96
C THR A 389 -6.48 -16.62 -8.01
N LYS A 390 -7.49 -16.76 -8.87
CA LYS A 390 -7.44 -17.75 -9.99
C LYS A 390 -6.33 -17.42 -10.98
N LYS A 391 -5.98 -16.15 -11.13
CA LYS A 391 -4.88 -15.67 -11.98
C LYS A 391 -3.76 -15.11 -11.10
N SER A 392 -2.53 -15.50 -11.38
CA SER A 392 -1.36 -14.89 -10.76
C SER A 392 -1.29 -13.40 -11.10
N LEU A 393 -0.87 -12.58 -10.12
CA LEU A 393 -0.59 -11.16 -10.33
C LEU A 393 0.78 -10.96 -11.01
N ILE A 394 1.62 -11.99 -10.95
CA ILE A 394 2.97 -11.96 -11.48
C ILE A 394 2.89 -12.28 -12.97
N ALA A 395 3.43 -11.40 -13.80
CA ALA A 395 3.54 -11.60 -15.24
C ALA A 395 4.47 -12.79 -15.56
N ASN A 396 4.35 -13.30 -16.75
CA ASN A 396 5.26 -14.30 -17.26
C ASN A 396 6.50 -13.63 -17.86
N CYS A 397 7.65 -14.27 -17.69
CA CYS A 397 8.88 -13.89 -18.38
C CYS A 397 8.73 -14.14 -19.89
N PRO A 398 9.14 -13.20 -20.75
CA PRO A 398 9.06 -13.40 -22.20
C PRO A 398 10.12 -14.36 -22.76
N TYR A 399 11.19 -14.62 -22.01
CA TYR A 399 12.35 -15.34 -22.52
C TYR A 399 12.53 -16.75 -22.00
N GLU A 400 12.06 -17.03 -20.77
CA GLU A 400 12.38 -18.30 -20.10
C GLU A 400 11.12 -19.08 -19.77
N GLU A 401 11.19 -20.37 -20.05
CA GLU A 401 10.17 -21.37 -19.74
C GLU A 401 10.75 -22.46 -18.85
N ASN A 402 9.88 -23.18 -18.15
CA ASN A 402 10.24 -24.35 -17.36
C ASN A 402 9.45 -25.54 -17.83
N GLU A 403 10.12 -26.69 -17.96
CA GLU A 403 9.47 -27.95 -18.25
C GLU A 403 8.99 -28.61 -16.97
N TYR A 404 7.81 -29.17 -16.98
CA TYR A 404 7.27 -29.93 -15.88
C TYR A 404 6.47 -31.14 -16.38
N VAL A 405 6.57 -32.24 -15.65
CA VAL A 405 5.79 -33.44 -15.94
C VAL A 405 4.40 -33.28 -15.33
N ASN A 406 3.37 -33.38 -16.15
CA ASN A 406 1.99 -33.43 -15.67
C ASN A 406 1.77 -34.74 -14.92
N ARG A 407 1.64 -34.66 -13.60
CA ARG A 407 1.49 -35.84 -12.73
C ARG A 407 0.27 -36.70 -13.05
N LYS A 408 -0.71 -36.22 -13.79
CA LYS A 408 -1.91 -36.97 -14.17
C LYS A 408 -1.80 -37.68 -15.51
N THR A 409 -1.07 -37.08 -16.48
CA THR A 409 -0.96 -37.61 -17.85
C THR A 409 0.42 -38.14 -18.18
N GLY A 410 1.44 -37.88 -17.35
CA GLY A 410 2.83 -38.21 -17.63
C GLY A 410 3.50 -37.35 -18.73
N GLU A 411 2.76 -36.45 -19.36
CA GLU A 411 3.26 -35.60 -20.45
C GLU A 411 4.17 -34.48 -19.94
N ILE A 412 5.23 -34.20 -20.68
CA ILE A 412 6.09 -33.03 -20.44
C ILE A 412 5.38 -31.80 -21.02
N LYS A 413 5.15 -30.82 -20.17
CA LYS A 413 4.55 -29.51 -20.53
C LYS A 413 5.51 -28.40 -20.20
N THR A 414 5.56 -27.39 -21.07
CA THR A 414 6.28 -26.15 -20.81
C THR A 414 5.36 -25.10 -20.23
N ALA A 415 5.89 -24.27 -19.33
CA ALA A 415 5.21 -23.12 -18.79
C ALA A 415 6.18 -21.94 -18.62
N PRO A 416 5.79 -20.73 -19.02
CA PRO A 416 6.65 -19.55 -18.84
C PRO A 416 6.94 -19.29 -17.37
N LEU A 417 8.20 -18.97 -17.07
CA LEU A 417 8.62 -18.60 -15.72
C LEU A 417 8.01 -17.27 -15.30
N LYS A 418 7.78 -17.11 -14.01
CA LYS A 418 7.28 -15.88 -13.45
C LYS A 418 8.37 -14.83 -13.30
N CYS A 419 7.99 -13.55 -13.48
CA CYS A 419 8.89 -12.43 -13.27
C CYS A 419 9.33 -12.32 -11.82
N ILE A 420 10.56 -11.87 -11.61
CA ILE A 420 11.18 -11.70 -10.29
C ILE A 420 10.55 -10.53 -9.51
N ALA A 421 10.56 -10.60 -8.19
CA ALA A 421 10.17 -9.47 -7.34
C ALA A 421 11.16 -8.30 -7.51
N LYS A 422 10.67 -7.07 -7.59
CA LYS A 422 11.54 -5.89 -7.70
C LYS A 422 12.44 -5.69 -6.48
N SER A 423 12.01 -6.17 -5.31
CA SER A 423 12.82 -6.14 -4.09
C SER A 423 13.93 -7.20 -4.04
N HIS A 424 13.98 -8.14 -4.98
CA HIS A 424 15.01 -9.19 -4.99
C HIS A 424 16.40 -8.56 -5.22
N PRO A 425 17.47 -8.89 -4.46
CA PRO A 425 18.81 -8.34 -4.64
C PRO A 425 19.32 -8.40 -6.08
N LEU A 426 19.15 -9.54 -6.73
CA LEU A 426 19.52 -9.72 -8.14
C LEU A 426 18.81 -8.73 -9.08
N PHE A 427 17.54 -8.41 -8.84
CA PHE A 427 16.81 -7.40 -9.63
C PHE A 427 17.30 -5.99 -9.31
N GLN A 428 17.63 -5.70 -8.06
CA GLN A 428 18.15 -4.41 -7.65
C GLN A 428 19.49 -4.10 -8.35
N GLU A 429 20.38 -5.08 -8.39
CA GLU A 429 21.63 -4.98 -9.12
C GLU A 429 21.41 -4.81 -10.63
N PHE A 430 20.57 -5.66 -11.23
CA PHE A 430 20.21 -5.56 -12.64
C PHE A 430 19.65 -4.17 -13.00
N ARG A 431 18.79 -3.61 -12.17
CA ARG A 431 18.23 -2.27 -12.37
C ARG A 431 19.29 -1.17 -12.33
N LEU A 432 20.29 -1.29 -11.46
CA LEU A 432 21.39 -0.34 -11.40
C LEU A 432 22.28 -0.39 -12.64
N TRP A 433 22.68 -1.57 -13.09
CA TRP A 433 23.44 -1.70 -14.33
C TRP A 433 22.63 -1.21 -15.57
N TYR A 434 21.35 -1.49 -15.59
CA TYR A 434 20.45 -0.94 -16.61
C TYR A 434 20.38 0.60 -16.55
N PHE A 435 20.30 1.18 -15.36
CA PHE A 435 20.36 2.64 -15.18
C PHE A 435 21.68 3.22 -15.69
N LEU A 436 22.81 2.62 -15.32
CA LEU A 436 24.14 3.06 -15.70
C LEU A 436 24.41 2.95 -17.21
N SER A 437 23.84 1.94 -17.86
CA SER A 437 23.96 1.81 -19.32
C SER A 437 23.20 2.89 -20.09
N ASN A 438 22.16 3.46 -19.49
CA ASN A 438 21.30 4.45 -20.12
C ASN A 438 21.53 5.89 -19.67
N ILE A 439 22.31 6.11 -18.60
CA ILE A 439 22.56 7.46 -18.07
C ILE A 439 23.34 8.30 -19.10
N ARG A 440 22.91 9.55 -19.28
CA ARG A 440 23.62 10.55 -20.06
C ARG A 440 23.67 11.84 -19.26
N VAL A 441 24.79 12.54 -19.40
CA VAL A 441 25.01 13.87 -18.83
C VAL A 441 25.14 14.85 -19.98
N TYR A 442 24.33 15.87 -19.94
CA TYR A 442 24.34 16.95 -20.92
C TYR A 442 24.81 18.24 -20.30
N GLN A 443 25.71 18.93 -20.98
CA GLN A 443 25.99 20.34 -20.72
C GLN A 443 24.93 21.16 -21.43
N LYS A 444 24.21 22.00 -20.68
CA LYS A 444 23.06 22.78 -21.23
C LYS A 444 23.48 23.73 -22.34
N GLU A 445 24.62 24.40 -22.13
CA GLU A 445 25.17 25.38 -23.08
C GLU A 445 26.68 25.15 -23.18
N ARG A 446 27.20 25.02 -24.39
CA ARG A 446 28.63 24.86 -24.65
C ARG A 446 29.02 25.66 -25.87
N GLU A 447 29.99 26.52 -25.69
CA GLU A 447 30.57 27.27 -26.81
C GLU A 447 31.68 26.43 -27.47
N VAL A 448 31.57 26.17 -28.76
CA VAL A 448 32.60 25.48 -29.54
C VAL A 448 32.87 26.32 -30.80
N ASN A 449 34.10 26.77 -30.96
CA ASN A 449 34.55 27.61 -32.08
C ASN A 449 33.66 28.85 -32.30
N GLY A 450 33.22 29.53 -31.24
CA GLY A 450 32.35 30.72 -31.32
C GLY A 450 30.89 30.45 -31.59
N THR A 451 30.46 29.18 -31.66
CA THR A 451 29.09 28.78 -31.88
C THR A 451 28.56 28.13 -30.59
N LEU A 452 27.39 28.60 -30.11
CA LEU A 452 26.70 28.06 -28.94
C LEU A 452 25.93 26.77 -29.32
N HIS A 453 26.32 25.67 -28.70
CA HIS A 453 25.63 24.39 -28.80
C HIS A 453 24.82 24.13 -27.57
N LEU A 454 23.57 23.71 -27.72
CA LEU A 454 22.68 23.36 -26.61
C LEU A 454 22.67 21.85 -26.38
N ASP A 455 22.55 21.44 -25.12
CA ASP A 455 22.39 20.04 -24.70
C ASP A 455 23.46 19.08 -25.27
N VAL A 456 24.73 19.45 -25.14
CA VAL A 456 25.85 18.64 -25.61
C VAL A 456 26.06 17.44 -24.68
N ASP A 457 26.08 16.22 -25.23
CA ASP A 457 26.38 15.00 -24.46
C ASP A 457 27.85 14.98 -24.03
N VAL A 458 28.10 15.12 -22.75
CA VAL A 458 29.41 15.12 -22.11
C VAL A 458 29.62 13.90 -21.19
N THR A 459 28.83 12.87 -21.35
CA THR A 459 28.87 11.66 -20.52
C THR A 459 30.26 11.06 -20.46
N THR A 460 30.96 11.01 -21.59
CA THR A 460 32.33 10.46 -21.70
C THR A 460 33.41 11.34 -21.05
N GLU A 461 33.09 12.59 -20.71
CA GLU A 461 34.02 13.46 -19.97
C GLU A 461 34.03 13.15 -18.47
N PHE A 462 32.90 12.65 -17.95
CA PHE A 462 32.68 12.26 -16.55
C PHE A 462 32.89 10.77 -16.28
N LEU A 463 32.51 9.92 -17.22
CA LEU A 463 32.58 8.47 -17.13
C LEU A 463 33.46 7.95 -18.27
N LYS A 464 34.80 8.05 -18.07
CA LYS A 464 35.81 7.77 -19.10
C LYS A 464 36.15 6.29 -19.18
N THR A 465 36.26 5.65 -18.05
CA THR A 465 36.78 4.28 -17.90
C THR A 465 35.76 3.34 -17.29
N GLU A 466 36.00 2.03 -17.38
CA GLU A 466 35.17 1.04 -16.65
C GLU A 466 35.20 1.28 -15.14
N ASP A 467 36.32 1.72 -14.58
CA ASP A 467 36.46 2.01 -13.14
C ASP A 467 35.55 3.16 -12.70
N ASP A 468 35.34 4.17 -13.53
CA ASP A 468 34.40 5.25 -13.24
C ASP A 468 32.96 4.73 -13.10
N TYR A 469 32.54 3.79 -13.97
CA TYR A 469 31.23 3.15 -13.90
C TYR A 469 31.11 2.23 -12.70
N VAL A 470 32.18 1.51 -12.33
CA VAL A 470 32.24 0.67 -11.13
C VAL A 470 32.12 1.51 -9.87
N ALA A 471 32.88 2.61 -9.78
CA ALA A 471 32.83 3.52 -8.65
C ALA A 471 31.45 4.16 -8.49
N LEU A 472 30.84 4.56 -9.61
CA LEU A 472 29.47 5.09 -9.61
C LEU A 472 28.45 4.02 -9.21
N PHE A 473 28.60 2.79 -9.68
CA PHE A 473 27.77 1.66 -9.26
C PHE A 473 27.88 1.43 -7.74
N ASP A 474 29.08 1.34 -7.19
CA ASP A 474 29.30 1.13 -5.76
C ASP A 474 28.64 2.23 -4.92
N TRP A 475 28.78 3.48 -5.37
CA TRP A 475 28.17 4.62 -4.71
C TRP A 475 26.63 4.59 -4.74
N LEU A 476 26.03 4.17 -5.86
CA LEU A 476 24.58 4.04 -6.00
C LEU A 476 24.01 2.81 -5.26
N ASN A 477 24.80 1.74 -5.16
CA ASN A 477 24.37 0.46 -4.60
C ASN A 477 24.04 0.50 -3.09
N SER A 478 24.53 1.51 -2.39
CA SER A 478 24.21 1.76 -0.98
C SER A 478 23.04 2.74 -0.77
N ARG A 479 22.50 3.33 -1.84
CA ARG A 479 21.48 4.37 -1.78
C ARG A 479 20.08 3.82 -2.07
N LYS A 480 19.06 4.44 -1.47
CA LYS A 480 17.67 4.12 -1.73
C LYS A 480 17.23 4.62 -3.11
N GLU A 481 17.44 5.89 -3.35
CA GLU A 481 16.98 6.62 -4.54
C GLU A 481 17.87 7.82 -4.81
N ILE A 482 17.80 8.35 -6.02
CA ILE A 482 18.61 9.49 -6.46
C ILE A 482 17.79 10.42 -7.36
N ASP A 483 18.03 11.73 -7.23
CA ASP A 483 17.54 12.78 -8.11
C ASP A 483 18.70 13.38 -8.92
N GLN A 484 18.40 14.25 -9.88
CA GLN A 484 19.39 14.91 -10.71
C GLN A 484 20.45 15.67 -9.87
N LYS A 485 20.00 16.41 -8.84
CA LYS A 485 20.90 17.23 -8.03
C LYS A 485 21.88 16.36 -7.24
N ALA A 486 21.41 15.29 -6.63
CA ALA A 486 22.26 14.36 -5.91
C ALA A 486 23.21 13.60 -6.84
N PHE A 487 22.75 13.24 -8.05
CA PHE A 487 23.58 12.60 -9.06
C PHE A 487 24.73 13.50 -9.54
N LEU A 488 24.41 14.75 -9.91
CA LEU A 488 25.42 15.71 -10.36
C LEU A 488 26.40 16.14 -9.24
N ARG A 489 26.02 15.94 -7.97
CA ARG A 489 26.90 16.11 -6.81
C ARG A 489 27.77 14.89 -6.49
N TYR A 490 27.74 13.87 -7.33
CA TYR A 490 28.64 12.73 -7.14
C TYR A 490 30.10 13.23 -7.04
N PRO A 491 30.84 12.85 -5.98
CA PRO A 491 32.14 13.48 -5.68
C PRO A 491 33.16 13.44 -6.82
N ALA A 492 33.19 12.34 -7.59
CA ALA A 492 34.11 12.17 -8.70
C ALA A 492 33.82 13.11 -9.89
N PHE A 493 32.61 13.67 -10.00
CA PHE A 493 32.30 14.63 -11.07
C PHE A 493 32.91 16.02 -10.83
N GLY A 494 33.26 16.37 -9.60
CA GLY A 494 33.92 17.64 -9.28
C GLY A 494 33.05 18.90 -9.44
N LEU A 495 31.79 18.77 -9.78
CA LEU A 495 30.84 19.86 -10.07
C LEU A 495 30.35 20.55 -8.79
N LYS A 496 31.15 21.44 -8.20
CA LYS A 496 30.79 22.13 -6.93
C LYS A 496 29.82 23.28 -7.14
N LYS A 497 30.11 24.26 -8.00
CA LYS A 497 29.30 25.45 -8.26
C LYS A 497 28.58 25.43 -9.63
N GLU A 498 29.01 24.57 -10.53
CA GLU A 498 28.57 24.51 -11.92
C GLU A 498 27.43 23.50 -12.18
N ILE A 499 26.87 22.89 -11.12
CA ILE A 499 25.83 21.86 -11.24
C ILE A 499 24.65 22.31 -12.09
N ASN A 500 24.30 23.58 -12.05
CA ASN A 500 23.18 24.15 -12.79
C ASN A 500 23.42 24.19 -14.31
N ASN A 501 24.68 24.10 -14.75
CA ASN A 501 25.06 24.07 -16.16
C ASN A 501 24.87 22.69 -16.81
N TYR A 502 24.58 21.68 -15.99
CA TYR A 502 24.43 20.29 -16.44
C TYR A 502 23.04 19.75 -16.13
N ARG A 503 22.64 18.77 -16.89
CA ARG A 503 21.46 17.98 -16.67
C ARG A 503 21.69 16.52 -17.05
N TRP A 504 20.91 15.64 -16.50
CA TRP A 504 20.88 14.26 -16.97
C TRP A 504 19.75 14.05 -18.02
N ASN A 505 19.67 12.85 -18.61
CA ASN A 505 18.64 12.50 -19.60
C ASN A 505 17.30 12.06 -18.97
N TYR A 506 17.19 12.02 -17.64
CA TYR A 506 15.96 11.70 -16.93
C TYR A 506 15.21 12.98 -16.49
N VAL A 507 13.98 12.82 -15.96
CA VAL A 507 13.18 13.94 -15.46
C VAL A 507 13.84 14.58 -14.24
N GLU A 508 14.00 15.91 -14.23
CA GLU A 508 14.77 16.64 -13.22
C GLU A 508 14.26 16.48 -11.80
N ASP A 509 12.95 16.67 -11.57
CA ASP A 509 12.33 16.69 -10.25
C ASP A 509 11.84 15.31 -9.79
N LYS A 510 12.35 14.24 -10.38
CA LYS A 510 11.93 12.88 -10.08
C LYS A 510 13.04 12.08 -9.42
N PHE A 511 12.68 11.36 -8.34
CA PHE A 511 13.54 10.37 -7.73
C PHE A 511 13.51 9.05 -8.50
N TYR A 512 14.67 8.51 -8.78
CA TYR A 512 14.86 7.20 -9.40
C TYR A 512 15.43 6.22 -8.39
N PRO A 513 14.83 5.01 -8.30
CA PRO A 513 15.24 4.03 -7.29
C PRO A 513 16.63 3.47 -7.61
N CYS A 514 17.50 3.47 -6.63
CA CYS A 514 18.81 2.80 -6.65
C CYS A 514 18.67 1.36 -6.09
N ASN A 515 19.42 0.97 -5.06
CA ASN A 515 19.25 -0.30 -4.38
C ASN A 515 18.46 -0.13 -3.08
N GLU A 516 17.13 -0.09 -3.21
CA GLU A 516 16.22 0.12 -2.08
C GLU A 516 16.31 -1.00 -1.04
N THR A 517 16.52 -2.24 -1.49
CA THR A 517 16.61 -3.41 -0.62
C THR A 517 17.89 -3.40 0.21
N ARG A 518 19.03 -3.24 -0.43
CA ARG A 518 20.32 -3.17 0.25
C ARG A 518 20.38 -1.99 1.23
N HIS A 519 19.94 -0.82 0.81
CA HIS A 519 19.84 0.36 1.67
C HIS A 519 18.99 0.11 2.91
N ALA A 520 17.81 -0.50 2.74
CA ALA A 520 16.92 -0.80 3.86
C ALA A 520 17.53 -1.81 4.83
N ILE A 521 18.26 -2.81 4.33
CA ILE A 521 18.96 -3.80 5.15
C ILE A 521 20.15 -3.15 5.86
N LEU A 522 21.00 -2.38 5.17
CA LEU A 522 22.17 -1.71 5.75
C LEU A 522 21.77 -0.74 6.87
N SER A 523 20.73 0.07 6.65
CA SER A 523 20.21 0.97 7.69
C SER A 523 19.73 0.23 8.95
N ARG A 524 19.27 -1.03 8.83
CA ARG A 524 18.86 -1.85 9.97
C ARG A 524 20.05 -2.53 10.65
N LEU A 525 21.05 -2.95 9.87
CA LEU A 525 22.29 -3.49 10.42
C LEU A 525 23.02 -2.42 11.26
N GLU A 526 23.08 -1.19 10.76
CA GLU A 526 23.64 -0.06 11.50
C GLU A 526 22.91 0.18 12.82
N LYS A 527 21.55 0.19 12.80
CA LYS A 527 20.72 0.29 14.02
C LYS A 527 20.94 -0.87 15.00
N ALA A 528 21.30 -2.04 14.52
CA ALA A 528 21.60 -3.21 15.33
C ALA A 528 23.07 -3.24 15.82
N GLY A 529 23.88 -2.24 15.44
CA GLY A 529 25.30 -2.17 15.78
C GLY A 529 26.18 -3.17 15.02
N ILE A 530 25.74 -3.62 13.82
CA ILE A 530 26.45 -4.59 12.99
C ILE A 530 27.13 -3.86 11.84
N GLY A 531 28.42 -4.13 11.63
CA GLY A 531 29.21 -3.53 10.55
C GLY A 531 28.71 -3.87 9.16
N ILE A 532 28.91 -2.96 8.21
CA ILE A 532 28.48 -3.09 6.80
C ILE A 532 29.11 -4.31 6.13
N ASP A 533 30.35 -4.66 6.50
CA ASP A 533 31.13 -5.79 5.96
C ASP A 533 30.47 -7.16 6.22
N PHE A 534 29.52 -7.21 7.15
CA PHE A 534 28.74 -8.42 7.38
C PHE A 534 27.93 -8.84 6.15
N LEU A 535 27.45 -7.89 5.34
CA LEU A 535 26.48 -8.13 4.28
C LEU A 535 27.15 -8.60 2.98
N SER A 536 27.46 -9.90 2.88
CA SER A 536 27.77 -10.52 1.58
C SER A 536 26.50 -10.72 0.75
N ASP A 537 26.66 -10.91 -0.57
CA ASP A 537 25.53 -11.13 -1.50
C ASP A 537 24.70 -12.37 -1.13
N GLU A 538 25.33 -13.43 -0.61
CA GLU A 538 24.66 -14.61 -0.13
C GLU A 538 23.81 -14.33 1.11
N LYS A 539 24.38 -13.60 2.08
CA LYS A 539 23.68 -13.21 3.31
C LYS A 539 22.56 -12.22 3.03
N GLU A 540 22.77 -11.28 2.09
CA GLU A 540 21.73 -10.37 1.63
C GLU A 540 20.56 -11.12 1.01
N THR A 541 20.83 -12.08 0.14
CA THR A 541 19.79 -12.91 -0.51
C THR A 541 19.05 -13.76 0.49
N ALA A 542 19.75 -14.39 1.44
CA ALA A 542 19.14 -15.22 2.48
C ALA A 542 18.25 -14.38 3.42
N LEU A 543 18.74 -13.21 3.85
CA LEU A 543 17.99 -12.29 4.68
C LEU A 543 16.77 -11.72 3.95
N TRP A 544 16.96 -11.30 2.69
CA TRP A 544 15.84 -10.88 1.84
C TRP A 544 14.78 -11.98 1.72
N HIS A 545 15.18 -13.22 1.55
CA HIS A 545 14.23 -14.34 1.42
C HIS A 545 13.36 -14.49 2.67
N ILE A 546 13.94 -14.39 3.86
CA ILE A 546 13.21 -14.41 5.13
C ILE A 546 12.24 -13.24 5.19
N LEU A 547 12.73 -12.03 4.94
CA LEU A 547 11.96 -10.78 5.01
C LEU A 547 10.82 -10.70 3.99
N TYR A 548 10.99 -11.33 2.82
CA TYR A 548 10.01 -11.37 1.73
C TYR A 548 8.96 -12.46 1.91
N SER A 549 9.39 -13.68 2.31
CA SER A 549 8.52 -14.86 2.29
C SER A 549 7.67 -15.00 3.54
N VAL A 550 8.17 -14.58 4.71
CA VAL A 550 7.51 -14.77 6.00
C VAL A 550 6.65 -13.56 6.33
N SER A 551 5.33 -13.75 6.36
CA SER A 551 4.35 -12.68 6.65
C SER A 551 3.83 -12.68 8.09
N ASP A 552 3.91 -13.82 8.79
CA ASP A 552 3.48 -13.94 10.18
C ASP A 552 4.55 -13.40 11.14
N LYS A 553 4.12 -12.66 12.18
CA LYS A 553 5.02 -12.01 13.13
C LYS A 553 5.83 -13.00 13.99
N GLN A 554 5.22 -14.07 14.43
CA GLN A 554 5.90 -15.06 15.29
C GLN A 554 6.86 -15.89 14.46
N GLU A 555 6.45 -16.28 13.25
CA GLU A 555 7.29 -17.05 12.34
C GLU A 555 8.50 -16.25 11.85
N ILE A 556 8.35 -14.93 11.60
CA ILE A 556 9.51 -14.13 11.21
C ILE A 556 10.51 -13.94 12.34
N GLU A 557 10.04 -13.78 13.58
CA GLU A 557 10.91 -13.68 14.74
C GLU A 557 11.73 -14.95 14.94
N LYS A 558 11.11 -16.12 14.80
CA LYS A 558 11.80 -17.44 14.82
C LYS A 558 12.81 -17.58 13.67
N ALA A 559 12.42 -17.21 12.46
CA ALA A 559 13.31 -17.29 11.29
C ALA A 559 14.52 -16.36 11.44
N LEU A 560 14.32 -15.14 11.94
CA LEU A 560 15.39 -14.18 12.22
C LEU A 560 16.31 -14.65 13.36
N ALA A 561 15.75 -15.24 14.42
CA ALA A 561 16.54 -15.85 15.49
C ALA A 561 17.41 -17.00 14.98
N THR A 562 16.85 -17.86 14.13
CA THR A 562 17.62 -18.95 13.48
C THR A 562 18.74 -18.40 12.59
N PHE A 563 18.45 -17.36 11.83
CA PHE A 563 19.45 -16.65 11.00
C PHE A 563 20.54 -16.02 11.86
N ALA A 564 20.16 -15.38 12.97
CA ALA A 564 21.12 -14.75 13.92
C ALA A 564 22.06 -15.77 14.52
N VAL A 565 21.55 -16.88 15.02
CA VAL A 565 22.36 -17.99 15.58
C VAL A 565 23.35 -18.53 14.54
N LYS A 566 22.88 -18.77 13.31
CA LYS A 566 23.73 -19.30 12.21
C LYS A 566 24.89 -18.34 11.86
N ASN A 567 24.70 -17.05 12.03
CA ASN A 567 25.65 -16.01 11.63
C ASN A 567 26.38 -15.34 12.82
N GLY A 568 26.17 -15.83 14.05
CA GLY A 568 26.82 -15.29 15.26
C GLY A 568 26.39 -13.87 15.61
N LEU A 569 25.11 -13.51 15.35
CA LEU A 569 24.56 -12.19 15.62
C LEU A 569 23.87 -12.15 17.00
N ASN A 570 23.80 -10.95 17.56
CA ASN A 570 23.21 -10.71 18.87
C ASN A 570 21.67 -10.56 18.82
N GLU A 571 21.03 -10.51 19.98
CA GLU A 571 19.56 -10.33 20.09
C GLU A 571 19.09 -8.99 19.52
N SER A 572 19.92 -7.93 19.55
CA SER A 572 19.61 -6.63 18.94
C SER A 572 19.25 -6.74 17.47
N PHE A 573 19.90 -7.66 16.73
CA PHE A 573 19.54 -7.95 15.34
C PHE A 573 18.07 -8.38 15.20
N VAL A 574 17.62 -9.32 16.01
CA VAL A 574 16.25 -9.83 15.95
C VAL A 574 15.26 -8.71 16.31
N GLU A 575 15.53 -7.93 17.36
CA GLU A 575 14.68 -6.82 17.80
C GLU A 575 14.50 -5.74 16.73
N VAL A 576 15.55 -5.41 15.99
CA VAL A 576 15.52 -4.42 14.92
C VAL A 576 14.84 -4.97 13.67
N PHE A 577 15.17 -6.20 13.25
CA PHE A 577 14.67 -6.76 12.02
C PHE A 577 13.24 -7.31 12.10
N LYS A 578 12.73 -7.70 13.28
CA LYS A 578 11.30 -8.06 13.41
C LYS A 578 10.36 -6.89 13.09
N LYS A 579 10.83 -5.66 13.23
CA LYS A 579 10.11 -4.42 12.87
C LYS A 579 10.28 -4.04 11.38
N PHE A 580 11.03 -4.82 10.59
CA PHE A 580 11.23 -4.53 9.18
C PHE A 580 9.91 -4.59 8.41
N PRO A 581 9.52 -3.52 7.67
CA PRO A 581 8.27 -3.52 6.91
C PRO A 581 8.31 -4.56 5.78
N PRO A 582 7.18 -5.19 5.42
CA PRO A 582 7.14 -6.13 4.31
C PRO A 582 7.45 -5.40 3.00
N PHE A 583 8.19 -6.07 2.12
CA PHE A 583 8.45 -5.55 0.79
C PHE A 583 7.16 -5.41 -0.03
N LYS A 584 7.11 -4.39 -0.88
CA LYS A 584 6.00 -4.21 -1.82
C LYS A 584 5.90 -5.39 -2.78
N SER A 585 4.68 -5.86 -3.05
CA SER A 585 4.42 -6.95 -4.01
C SER A 585 4.46 -6.41 -5.45
N GLU A 586 5.61 -5.94 -5.87
CA GLU A 586 5.90 -5.46 -7.22
C GLU A 586 6.88 -6.39 -7.92
N TYR A 587 6.72 -6.56 -9.23
CA TYR A 587 7.49 -7.51 -10.03
C TYR A 587 8.11 -6.82 -11.24
N GLY A 588 9.27 -7.33 -11.67
CA GLY A 588 9.97 -6.90 -12.87
C GLY A 588 9.35 -7.47 -14.16
N ALA A 589 10.03 -7.27 -15.27
CA ALA A 589 9.65 -7.79 -16.59
C ALA A 589 10.26 -9.19 -16.87
N TYR A 590 11.31 -9.58 -16.18
CA TYR A 590 12.07 -10.82 -16.42
C TYR A 590 12.04 -11.76 -15.23
N SER A 591 12.29 -13.06 -15.49
CA SER A 591 12.50 -14.05 -14.43
C SER A 591 13.92 -13.96 -13.85
N ALA A 592 14.13 -14.55 -12.67
CA ALA A 592 15.48 -14.64 -12.07
C ALA A 592 16.47 -15.37 -13.00
N LYS A 593 16.01 -16.38 -13.73
CA LYS A 593 16.83 -17.15 -14.68
C LYS A 593 17.27 -16.27 -15.85
N ALA A 594 16.35 -15.47 -16.41
CA ALA A 594 16.70 -14.53 -17.48
C ALA A 594 17.69 -13.46 -17.03
N ILE A 595 17.49 -12.87 -15.84
CA ILE A 595 18.40 -11.85 -15.31
C ILE A 595 19.79 -12.44 -15.06
N LYS A 596 19.90 -13.67 -14.54
CA LYS A 596 21.18 -14.34 -14.34
C LYS A 596 21.97 -14.53 -15.65
N LYS A 597 21.31 -14.70 -16.78
CA LYS A 597 21.95 -14.80 -18.10
C LYS A 597 22.33 -13.43 -18.68
N LEU A 598 21.49 -12.41 -18.48
CA LEU A 598 21.69 -11.07 -19.04
C LEU A 598 22.72 -10.24 -18.25
N LEU A 599 22.67 -10.33 -16.92
CA LEU A 599 23.45 -9.49 -16.03
C LEU A 599 24.97 -9.59 -16.22
N PRO A 600 25.56 -10.79 -16.46
CA PRO A 600 26.98 -10.88 -16.72
C PRO A 600 27.46 -10.04 -17.90
N LEU A 601 26.64 -9.90 -18.94
CA LEU A 601 26.97 -9.06 -20.12
C LEU A 601 26.74 -7.55 -19.86
N MET A 602 25.98 -7.20 -18.85
CA MET A 602 25.71 -5.80 -18.48
C MET A 602 26.74 -5.23 -17.49
N ARG A 603 27.45 -6.08 -16.78
CA ARG A 603 28.49 -5.73 -15.81
C ARG A 603 29.77 -5.28 -16.49
N CYS A 604 30.64 -4.57 -15.77
CA CYS A 604 32.00 -4.20 -16.18
C CYS A 604 32.98 -4.19 -15.01
N GLY A 605 34.28 -4.04 -15.32
CA GLY A 605 35.35 -3.98 -14.36
C GLY A 605 35.37 -5.18 -13.43
N LYS A 606 35.54 -4.95 -12.12
CA LYS A 606 35.59 -6.03 -11.08
C LYS A 606 34.32 -6.88 -10.97
N TYR A 607 33.20 -6.43 -11.51
CA TYR A 607 31.92 -7.17 -11.49
C TYR A 607 31.72 -8.06 -12.70
N TRP A 608 32.55 -7.91 -13.74
CA TRP A 608 32.49 -8.73 -14.92
C TRP A 608 33.33 -10.00 -14.74
N ASP A 609 32.68 -11.15 -14.95
CA ASP A 609 33.33 -12.45 -14.84
C ASP A 609 32.77 -13.39 -15.94
N MET A 610 33.70 -13.82 -16.83
CA MET A 610 33.37 -14.75 -17.91
C MET A 610 32.85 -16.11 -17.40
N SER A 611 33.21 -16.52 -16.20
CA SER A 611 32.77 -17.78 -15.62
C SER A 611 31.26 -17.80 -15.34
N LEU A 612 30.66 -16.63 -15.08
CA LEU A 612 29.24 -16.46 -14.80
C LEU A 612 28.34 -16.49 -16.07
N ILE A 613 28.94 -16.45 -17.24
CA ILE A 613 28.23 -16.56 -18.51
C ILE A 613 27.94 -18.05 -18.78
N ASP A 614 26.70 -18.37 -19.08
CA ASP A 614 26.28 -19.76 -19.33
C ASP A 614 26.86 -20.30 -20.67
N GLY A 615 26.97 -21.62 -20.78
CA GLY A 615 27.61 -22.28 -21.90
C GLY A 615 26.99 -21.94 -23.26
N THR A 616 25.67 -21.88 -23.33
CA THR A 616 24.95 -21.56 -24.58
C THR A 616 25.20 -20.13 -25.02
N THR A 617 25.32 -19.21 -24.08
CA THR A 617 25.67 -17.81 -24.34
C THR A 617 27.13 -17.67 -24.77
N LYS A 618 28.08 -18.45 -24.18
CA LYS A 618 29.47 -18.47 -24.61
C LYS A 618 29.63 -18.92 -26.06
N GLU A 619 28.99 -20.02 -26.42
CA GLU A 619 28.98 -20.48 -27.81
C GLU A 619 28.38 -19.45 -28.78
N ARG A 620 27.35 -18.73 -28.35
CA ARG A 620 26.77 -17.65 -29.13
C ARG A 620 27.73 -16.49 -29.32
N ILE A 621 28.43 -16.09 -28.26
CA ILE A 621 29.48 -15.06 -28.31
C ILE A 621 30.57 -15.44 -29.30
N GLU A 622 31.07 -16.67 -29.28
CA GLU A 622 32.09 -17.17 -30.20
C GLU A 622 31.60 -17.09 -31.66
N ARG A 623 30.35 -17.46 -31.92
CA ARG A 623 29.77 -17.35 -33.26
C ARG A 623 29.60 -15.91 -33.74
N ILE A 624 29.19 -14.99 -32.84
CA ILE A 624 29.09 -13.56 -33.20
C ILE A 624 30.47 -13.01 -33.53
N ILE A 625 31.51 -13.33 -32.73
CA ILE A 625 32.90 -12.94 -33.02
C ILE A 625 33.37 -13.51 -34.38
N ALA A 626 32.95 -14.75 -34.70
CA ALA A 626 33.24 -15.38 -35.98
C ALA A 626 32.42 -14.81 -37.18
N GLY A 627 31.54 -13.85 -36.93
CA GLY A 627 30.76 -13.16 -37.98
C GLY A 627 29.32 -13.64 -38.16
N GLU A 628 28.75 -14.41 -37.19
CA GLU A 628 27.31 -14.73 -37.22
C GLU A 628 26.48 -13.46 -37.12
N CYS A 629 25.60 -13.28 -38.12
CA CYS A 629 24.71 -12.14 -38.19
C CYS A 629 23.29 -12.61 -38.56
N ASP A 630 22.29 -12.11 -37.78
CA ASP A 630 20.88 -12.37 -38.05
C ASP A 630 20.26 -11.24 -38.87
N GLU A 631 19.93 -11.51 -40.13
CA GLU A 631 19.33 -10.54 -41.04
C GLU A 631 17.90 -10.17 -40.66
N SER A 632 17.21 -10.98 -39.83
CA SER A 632 15.84 -10.74 -39.40
C SER A 632 15.76 -9.70 -38.29
N ILE A 633 16.87 -9.41 -37.64
CA ILE A 633 16.96 -8.42 -36.55
C ILE A 633 17.01 -7.00 -37.09
N GLY A 634 16.40 -6.06 -36.39
CA GLY A 634 16.37 -4.65 -36.75
C GLY A 634 17.76 -4.07 -37.01
N ALA A 635 17.87 -3.23 -38.06
CA ALA A 635 19.15 -2.71 -38.59
C ALA A 635 20.06 -2.10 -37.49
N LYS A 636 19.51 -1.34 -36.56
CA LYS A 636 20.26 -0.72 -35.44
C LYS A 636 20.94 -1.74 -34.54
N VAL A 637 20.27 -2.86 -34.23
CA VAL A 637 20.84 -3.94 -33.37
C VAL A 637 21.91 -4.68 -34.17
N ARG A 638 21.63 -4.98 -35.43
CA ARG A 638 22.56 -5.66 -36.34
C ARG A 638 23.87 -4.88 -36.48
N GLU A 639 23.80 -3.58 -36.76
CA GLU A 639 24.95 -2.70 -36.87
C GLU A 639 25.83 -2.74 -35.61
N LYS A 640 25.21 -2.65 -34.44
CA LYS A 640 25.94 -2.70 -33.17
C LYS A 640 26.50 -4.12 -32.86
N ALA A 641 25.78 -5.17 -33.23
CA ALA A 641 26.25 -6.54 -33.06
C ALA A 641 27.46 -6.85 -33.95
N MET A 642 27.55 -6.30 -35.17
CA MET A 642 28.70 -6.43 -36.05
C MET A 642 29.99 -5.83 -35.46
N ASN A 643 29.87 -4.89 -34.53
CA ASN A 643 31.02 -4.27 -33.85
C ASN A 643 31.53 -5.09 -32.62
N LEU A 644 30.88 -6.22 -32.31
CA LEU A 644 31.32 -7.13 -31.22
C LEU A 644 32.36 -8.13 -31.78
N SER A 645 33.57 -7.63 -32.00
CA SER A 645 34.66 -8.39 -32.64
C SER A 645 35.58 -9.13 -31.68
N ASP A 646 35.51 -8.82 -30.38
CA ASP A 646 36.36 -9.42 -29.35
C ASP A 646 35.57 -9.58 -28.05
N ILE A 647 36.03 -10.49 -27.20
CA ILE A 647 35.37 -10.82 -25.92
C ILE A 647 35.25 -9.62 -24.98
N SER A 648 36.17 -8.67 -25.06
CA SER A 648 36.15 -7.41 -24.30
C SER A 648 34.96 -6.52 -24.67
N CYS A 649 34.42 -6.68 -25.90
CA CYS A 649 33.26 -5.94 -26.37
C CYS A 649 31.95 -6.38 -25.71
N PHE A 650 31.93 -7.56 -25.07
CA PHE A 650 30.73 -8.11 -24.40
C PHE A 650 30.57 -7.67 -22.95
N LYS A 651 31.25 -6.60 -22.55
CA LYS A 651 31.12 -5.93 -21.25
C LYS A 651 30.22 -4.71 -21.38
N ARG A 652 29.50 -4.40 -20.32
CA ARG A 652 28.63 -3.22 -20.22
C ARG A 652 27.67 -3.07 -21.41
N LEU A 653 27.16 -4.18 -21.92
CA LEU A 653 26.18 -4.14 -23.00
C LEU A 653 24.89 -3.46 -22.52
N PRO A 654 24.27 -2.62 -23.36
CA PRO A 654 22.90 -2.20 -23.10
C PRO A 654 21.96 -3.40 -23.15
N LEU A 655 20.89 -3.36 -22.36
CA LEU A 655 19.97 -4.49 -22.19
C LEU A 655 19.48 -5.10 -23.51
N TRP A 656 19.11 -4.26 -24.47
CA TRP A 656 18.61 -4.71 -25.77
C TRP A 656 19.66 -5.52 -26.57
N LEU A 657 20.95 -5.16 -26.46
CA LEU A 657 22.04 -5.89 -27.11
C LEU A 657 22.37 -7.18 -26.35
N ALA A 658 22.36 -7.13 -25.00
CA ALA A 658 22.49 -8.33 -24.19
C ALA A 658 21.37 -9.34 -24.46
N CYS A 659 20.11 -8.90 -24.65
CA CYS A 659 19.00 -9.74 -25.07
C CYS A 659 19.24 -10.38 -26.43
N TYR A 660 19.81 -9.65 -27.39
CA TYR A 660 20.18 -10.23 -28.68
C TYR A 660 21.26 -11.30 -28.57
N VAL A 661 22.30 -11.03 -27.78
CA VAL A 661 23.37 -12.01 -27.55
C VAL A 661 22.87 -13.30 -26.89
N VAL A 662 22.04 -13.17 -25.85
CA VAL A 662 21.55 -14.31 -25.09
C VAL A 662 20.43 -15.07 -25.79
N TYR A 663 19.45 -14.33 -26.38
CA TYR A 663 18.18 -14.90 -26.83
C TYR A 663 17.92 -14.75 -28.33
N ASN A 664 18.83 -14.16 -29.05
CA ASN A 664 18.64 -13.83 -30.48
C ASN A 664 17.36 -13.03 -30.76
N ARG A 665 17.00 -12.15 -29.86
CA ARG A 665 15.80 -11.32 -29.92
C ARG A 665 16.12 -9.89 -29.47
N HIS A 666 15.53 -8.92 -30.14
CA HIS A 666 15.55 -7.54 -29.69
C HIS A 666 14.33 -7.27 -28.83
N SER A 667 14.54 -6.84 -27.58
CA SER A 667 13.47 -6.47 -26.65
C SER A 667 12.51 -7.60 -26.26
N GLU A 668 11.35 -7.21 -25.81
CA GLU A 668 10.34 -8.07 -25.16
C GLU A 668 9.42 -8.81 -26.15
N ASP A 669 9.73 -8.76 -27.43
CA ASP A 669 8.84 -9.23 -28.47
C ASP A 669 8.76 -10.75 -28.56
N LYS A 670 7.63 -11.27 -28.17
CA LYS A 670 7.25 -12.63 -28.54
C LYS A 670 6.58 -12.70 -29.90
N GLU A 671 5.69 -11.83 -30.19
CA GLU A 671 4.96 -11.75 -31.45
C GLU A 671 4.28 -10.39 -31.52
N ILE A 672 4.75 -9.52 -32.39
CA ILE A 672 4.02 -8.31 -32.74
C ILE A 672 2.86 -8.72 -33.64
N THR A 673 1.64 -8.58 -33.15
CA THR A 673 0.47 -8.72 -33.99
C THR A 673 0.43 -7.51 -34.94
N LYS A 674 0.69 -7.74 -36.21
CA LYS A 674 0.51 -6.71 -37.24
C LYS A 674 -0.92 -6.78 -37.76
N TRP A 675 -1.57 -5.64 -37.80
CA TRP A 675 -2.86 -5.49 -38.45
C TRP A 675 -2.67 -4.84 -39.80
N GLU A 676 -3.21 -5.45 -40.85
CA GLU A 676 -3.07 -4.98 -42.22
C GLU A 676 -4.29 -4.20 -42.66
N THR A 677 -5.41 -4.41 -41.99
CA THR A 677 -6.70 -3.79 -42.32
C THR A 677 -7.44 -3.30 -41.08
N PRO A 678 -8.33 -2.31 -41.21
CA PRO A 678 -9.20 -1.90 -40.09
C PRO A 678 -10.09 -3.02 -39.55
N ALA A 679 -10.40 -4.03 -40.39
CA ALA A 679 -11.20 -5.20 -39.98
C ALA A 679 -10.48 -6.08 -38.96
N ASP A 680 -9.16 -6.11 -38.99
CA ASP A 680 -8.37 -6.86 -37.98
C ASP A 680 -8.53 -6.25 -36.59
N ILE A 681 -8.65 -4.91 -36.49
CA ILE A 681 -8.95 -4.23 -35.22
C ILE A 681 -10.36 -4.58 -34.75
N ASP A 682 -11.34 -4.63 -35.68
CA ASP A 682 -12.73 -5.05 -35.34
C ASP A 682 -12.75 -6.49 -34.83
N ALA A 683 -12.03 -7.41 -35.45
CA ALA A 683 -11.90 -8.79 -35.02
C ALA A 683 -11.22 -8.91 -33.63
N TYR A 684 -10.16 -8.14 -33.42
CA TYR A 684 -9.49 -8.08 -32.11
C TYR A 684 -10.41 -7.56 -31.01
N LEU A 685 -11.14 -6.46 -31.26
CA LEU A 685 -12.09 -5.87 -30.31
C LEU A 685 -13.26 -6.82 -29.98
N ALA A 686 -13.73 -7.59 -30.97
CA ALA A 686 -14.78 -8.61 -30.77
C ALA A 686 -14.30 -9.79 -29.91
N ALA A 687 -13.04 -10.19 -30.06
CA ALA A 687 -12.41 -11.24 -29.26
C ALA A 687 -11.94 -10.78 -27.87
N PHE A 688 -11.86 -9.46 -27.63
CA PHE A 688 -11.34 -8.89 -26.40
C PHE A 688 -12.29 -9.13 -25.23
N LYS A 689 -11.85 -9.96 -24.29
CA LYS A 689 -12.69 -10.33 -23.12
C LYS A 689 -12.78 -9.19 -22.13
N GLN A 690 -13.99 -8.76 -21.81
CA GLN A 690 -14.25 -7.81 -20.73
C GLN A 690 -13.61 -8.26 -19.42
N HIS A 691 -12.98 -7.33 -18.71
CA HIS A 691 -12.19 -7.57 -17.50
C HIS A 691 -10.93 -8.43 -17.70
N SER A 692 -10.40 -8.54 -18.90
CA SER A 692 -9.09 -9.15 -19.18
C SER A 692 -7.95 -8.33 -18.61
N LEU A 693 -8.06 -7.02 -18.67
CA LEU A 693 -7.22 -6.08 -17.94
C LEU A 693 -7.82 -5.84 -16.56
N ARG A 694 -7.00 -5.83 -15.54
CA ARG A 694 -7.47 -5.68 -14.15
C ARG A 694 -7.98 -4.29 -13.80
N ASN A 695 -7.73 -3.33 -14.66
CA ASN A 695 -8.19 -1.95 -14.52
C ASN A 695 -9.24 -1.66 -15.62
N PRO A 696 -10.53 -1.57 -15.26
CA PRO A 696 -11.59 -1.32 -16.23
C PRO A 696 -11.46 0.02 -16.95
N ILE A 697 -10.86 1.04 -16.30
CA ILE A 697 -10.65 2.35 -16.92
C ILE A 697 -9.60 2.27 -18.01
N VAL A 698 -8.48 1.58 -17.74
CA VAL A 698 -7.43 1.33 -18.74
C VAL A 698 -7.98 0.51 -19.90
N GLU A 699 -8.79 -0.51 -19.59
CA GLU A 699 -9.46 -1.34 -20.59
C GLU A 699 -10.35 -0.49 -21.51
N GLN A 700 -11.15 0.40 -20.92
CA GLN A 700 -11.99 1.32 -21.68
C GLN A 700 -11.18 2.29 -22.54
N VAL A 701 -10.12 2.88 -21.98
CA VAL A 701 -9.24 3.79 -22.75
C VAL A 701 -8.60 3.06 -23.92
N ILE A 702 -8.05 1.87 -23.72
CA ILE A 702 -7.42 1.08 -24.80
C ILE A 702 -8.45 0.74 -25.89
N THR A 703 -9.63 0.25 -25.52
CA THR A 703 -10.65 -0.11 -26.50
C THR A 703 -11.15 1.09 -27.30
N GLU A 704 -11.33 2.26 -26.65
CA GLU A 704 -11.72 3.48 -27.34
C GLU A 704 -10.60 4.04 -28.22
N THR A 705 -9.33 3.92 -27.79
CA THR A 705 -8.18 4.31 -28.64
C THR A 705 -8.12 3.45 -29.90
N LEU A 706 -8.28 2.14 -29.79
CA LEU A 706 -8.31 1.26 -30.95
C LEU A 706 -9.48 1.56 -31.90
N ARG A 707 -10.65 1.92 -31.36
CA ARG A 707 -11.80 2.38 -32.16
C ARG A 707 -11.48 3.66 -32.92
N VAL A 708 -10.82 4.63 -32.27
CA VAL A 708 -10.41 5.88 -32.94
C VAL A 708 -9.41 5.59 -34.06
N VAL A 709 -8.39 4.77 -33.80
CA VAL A 709 -7.41 4.38 -34.86
C VAL A 709 -8.11 3.68 -36.01
N ARG A 710 -9.00 2.74 -35.76
CA ARG A 710 -9.79 2.03 -36.76
C ARG A 710 -10.61 3.01 -37.62
N ASP A 711 -11.32 3.95 -36.97
CA ASP A 711 -12.18 4.90 -37.69
C ASP A 711 -11.36 5.86 -38.57
N ILE A 712 -10.22 6.34 -38.04
CA ILE A 712 -9.27 7.14 -38.84
C ILE A 712 -8.75 6.33 -40.05
N TRP A 713 -8.30 5.10 -39.79
CA TRP A 713 -7.79 4.23 -40.84
C TRP A 713 -8.82 3.93 -41.94
N LYS A 714 -10.09 3.75 -41.59
CA LYS A 714 -11.20 3.59 -42.54
C LYS A 714 -11.40 4.84 -43.41
N GLN A 715 -11.11 6.04 -42.86
CA GLN A 715 -11.37 7.31 -43.54
C GLN A 715 -10.19 7.80 -44.39
N VAL A 716 -8.97 7.71 -43.89
CA VAL A 716 -7.77 8.23 -44.56
C VAL A 716 -7.00 7.18 -45.33
N GLY A 717 -7.31 5.90 -45.20
CA GLY A 717 -6.56 4.81 -45.82
C GLY A 717 -5.36 4.40 -44.99
N LYS A 718 -4.28 3.97 -45.66
CA LYS A 718 -3.10 3.41 -45.00
C LYS A 718 -2.43 4.46 -44.10
N ILE A 719 -2.18 4.08 -42.82
CA ILE A 719 -1.43 4.86 -41.87
C ILE A 719 0.00 4.31 -41.83
N ASP A 720 1.00 5.16 -42.03
CA ASP A 720 2.41 4.77 -42.03
C ASP A 720 2.96 4.69 -40.61
N GLU A 721 2.60 5.64 -39.72
CA GLU A 721 3.11 5.71 -38.35
C GLU A 721 2.04 6.21 -37.35
N ILE A 722 2.05 5.72 -36.12
CA ILE A 722 1.16 6.14 -35.07
C ILE A 722 1.98 6.55 -33.85
N HIS A 723 1.90 7.82 -33.47
CA HIS A 723 2.51 8.36 -32.27
C HIS A 723 1.48 8.42 -31.15
N ILE A 724 1.80 7.82 -30.00
CA ILE A 724 0.91 7.82 -28.81
C ILE A 724 1.58 8.58 -27.69
N GLU A 725 1.00 9.74 -27.37
CA GLU A 725 1.39 10.50 -26.20
C GLU A 725 0.47 10.21 -24.99
N LEU A 726 1.06 9.88 -23.86
CA LEU A 726 0.34 9.68 -22.63
C LEU A 726 0.38 10.95 -21.79
N GLY A 727 -0.76 11.58 -21.59
CA GLY A 727 -0.91 12.72 -20.68
C GLY A 727 -0.62 12.33 -19.24
N ARG A 728 0.65 12.19 -18.88
CA ARG A 728 1.07 11.80 -17.52
C ARG A 728 0.82 12.90 -16.48
N GLU A 729 0.73 14.15 -16.89
CA GLU A 729 0.70 15.33 -16.04
C GLU A 729 -0.70 15.87 -15.73
N MET A 730 -1.76 15.31 -16.31
CA MET A 730 -3.13 15.79 -16.10
C MET A 730 -3.68 15.58 -14.69
N LYS A 731 -2.90 14.99 -13.78
CA LYS A 731 -3.25 14.86 -12.37
C LYS A 731 -2.23 15.54 -11.47
N ASN A 732 -2.19 16.85 -11.54
CA ASN A 732 -1.57 17.58 -10.45
C ASN A 732 -2.25 17.18 -9.13
N PRO A 733 -1.50 16.92 -8.05
CA PRO A 733 -2.07 16.70 -6.71
C PRO A 733 -3.08 17.79 -6.36
N ALA A 734 -4.10 17.46 -5.56
CA ALA A 734 -5.17 18.40 -5.18
C ALA A 734 -4.60 19.72 -4.64
N ASP A 735 -3.53 19.66 -3.85
CA ASP A 735 -2.85 20.84 -3.31
C ASP A 735 -2.20 21.70 -4.40
N LYS A 736 -1.56 21.09 -5.40
CA LYS A 736 -0.96 21.82 -6.54
C LYS A 736 -2.06 22.47 -7.38
N ARG A 737 -3.18 21.78 -7.63
CA ARG A 737 -4.33 22.35 -8.35
C ARG A 737 -4.95 23.51 -7.58
N LYS A 738 -5.11 23.36 -6.27
CA LYS A 738 -5.61 24.45 -5.41
C LYS A 738 -4.70 25.68 -5.47
N ARG A 739 -3.38 25.51 -5.39
CA ARG A 739 -2.40 26.59 -5.57
C ARG A 739 -2.52 27.25 -6.94
N MET A 740 -2.63 26.44 -8.00
CA MET A 740 -2.83 26.96 -9.38
C MET A 740 -4.15 27.73 -9.50
N THR A 741 -5.25 27.23 -8.94
CA THR A 741 -6.55 27.91 -8.94
C THR A 741 -6.47 29.24 -8.18
N THR A 742 -5.81 29.24 -7.00
CA THR A 742 -5.59 30.49 -6.24
C THR A 742 -4.76 31.48 -7.06
N GLN A 743 -3.68 31.01 -7.69
CA GLN A 743 -2.83 31.85 -8.55
C GLN A 743 -3.60 32.39 -9.76
N ILE A 744 -4.47 31.60 -10.38
CA ILE A 744 -5.34 32.05 -11.48
C ILE A 744 -6.30 33.14 -10.99
N LEU A 745 -6.98 32.93 -9.85
CA LEU A 745 -7.89 33.90 -9.26
C LEU A 745 -7.17 35.20 -8.86
N GLU A 746 -5.96 35.08 -8.31
CA GLU A 746 -5.14 36.26 -7.99
C GLU A 746 -4.75 37.03 -9.26
N ASN A 747 -4.37 36.34 -10.33
CA ASN A 747 -4.07 36.92 -11.62
C ASN A 747 -5.32 37.59 -12.27
N GLU A 748 -6.48 36.92 -12.20
CA GLU A 748 -7.74 37.50 -12.70
C GLU A 748 -8.13 38.77 -11.94
N ASN A 749 -8.03 38.77 -10.62
CA ASN A 749 -8.29 39.91 -9.78
C ASN A 749 -7.30 41.06 -10.06
N ALA A 750 -6.00 40.73 -10.26
CA ALA A 750 -5.00 41.71 -10.63
C ALA A 750 -5.32 42.32 -12.02
N ASN A 751 -5.70 41.54 -12.98
CA ASN A 751 -6.06 41.99 -14.33
C ASN A 751 -7.34 42.87 -14.30
N LEU A 752 -8.34 42.51 -13.50
CA LEU A 752 -9.54 43.33 -13.32
C LEU A 752 -9.21 44.69 -12.68
N ARG A 753 -8.34 44.69 -11.66
CA ARG A 753 -7.87 45.94 -11.03
C ARG A 753 -7.09 46.81 -12.01
N ILE A 754 -6.14 46.25 -12.75
CA ILE A 754 -5.33 46.94 -13.75
C ILE A 754 -6.24 47.52 -14.85
N LYS A 755 -7.25 46.76 -15.26
CA LYS A 755 -8.22 47.24 -16.24
C LYS A 755 -9.05 48.42 -15.73
N ALA A 756 -9.46 48.40 -14.45
CA ALA A 756 -10.15 49.48 -13.82
C ALA A 756 -9.27 50.73 -13.73
N LEU A 757 -8.01 50.61 -13.31
CA LEU A 757 -7.04 51.70 -13.29
C LEU A 757 -6.82 52.30 -14.68
N LEU A 758 -6.63 51.48 -15.71
CA LEU A 758 -6.52 51.98 -17.09
C LEU A 758 -7.80 52.69 -17.55
N ALA A 759 -8.98 52.27 -17.10
CA ALA A 759 -10.24 52.93 -17.41
C ALA A 759 -10.34 54.30 -16.76
N GLU A 760 -9.79 54.53 -15.56
CA GLU A 760 -9.69 55.82 -14.93
C GLU A 760 -8.81 56.81 -15.73
N PHE A 761 -7.69 56.33 -16.30
CA PHE A 761 -6.80 57.13 -17.14
C PHE A 761 -7.40 57.54 -18.51
N VAL A 762 -8.55 56.96 -18.91
CA VAL A 762 -9.30 57.43 -20.09
C VAL A 762 -9.88 58.81 -19.87
N ASN A 763 -10.03 59.25 -18.62
CA ASN A 763 -10.54 60.58 -18.33
C ASN A 763 -9.53 61.67 -18.82
N PRO A 764 -9.97 62.65 -19.67
CA PRO A 764 -9.10 63.69 -20.21
C PRO A 764 -8.38 64.54 -19.14
N GLU A 765 -8.89 64.60 -17.93
CA GLU A 765 -8.29 65.33 -16.82
C GLU A 765 -6.89 64.83 -16.43
N TYR A 766 -6.60 63.58 -16.71
CA TYR A 766 -5.29 62.96 -16.41
C TYR A 766 -4.22 63.18 -17.50
N GLY A 767 -4.59 63.75 -18.64
CA GLY A 767 -3.66 64.20 -19.71
C GLY A 767 -2.91 63.01 -20.40
N VAL A 768 -3.42 61.79 -20.31
CA VAL A 768 -2.78 60.60 -20.92
C VAL A 768 -3.51 60.26 -22.22
N GLU A 769 -2.81 60.36 -23.34
CA GLU A 769 -3.36 60.04 -24.66
C GLU A 769 -3.27 58.53 -24.96
N ASN A 770 -4.21 58.03 -25.80
CA ASN A 770 -4.23 56.65 -26.35
C ASN A 770 -4.37 55.49 -25.32
N VAL A 771 -4.99 55.75 -24.19
CA VAL A 771 -5.25 54.69 -23.19
C VAL A 771 -6.36 53.74 -23.68
N ARG A 772 -6.05 52.43 -23.69
CA ARG A 772 -6.97 51.36 -24.09
C ARG A 772 -7.09 50.33 -22.98
N PRO A 773 -8.09 50.38 -22.09
CA PRO A 773 -8.24 49.46 -20.94
C PRO A 773 -8.31 47.98 -21.31
N TYR A 774 -8.73 47.67 -22.51
CA TYR A 774 -8.83 46.28 -23.03
C TYR A 774 -7.60 45.84 -23.81
N SER A 775 -6.54 46.67 -23.95
CA SER A 775 -5.31 46.31 -24.62
C SER A 775 -4.46 45.38 -23.73
N PRO A 776 -4.18 44.13 -24.15
CA PRO A 776 -3.35 43.19 -23.35
C PRO A 776 -1.95 43.76 -23.07
N SER A 777 -1.36 44.42 -24.04
CA SER A 777 -0.01 45.02 -23.91
C SER A 777 0.04 46.16 -22.89
N GLN A 778 -0.99 47.04 -22.85
CA GLN A 778 -1.02 48.10 -21.86
C GLN A 778 -1.31 47.58 -20.45
N GLN A 779 -2.14 46.55 -20.34
CA GLN A 779 -2.36 45.86 -19.06
C GLN A 779 -1.07 45.20 -18.57
N GLU A 780 -0.30 44.59 -19.46
CA GLU A 780 0.97 43.93 -19.09
C GLU A 780 2.04 44.94 -18.70
N ILE A 781 2.15 46.06 -19.40
CA ILE A 781 3.08 47.16 -19.05
C ILE A 781 2.75 47.71 -17.67
N LEU A 782 1.47 48.03 -17.37
CA LEU A 782 1.07 48.53 -16.08
C LEU A 782 1.30 47.54 -14.95
N ARG A 783 1.09 46.23 -15.22
CA ARG A 783 1.39 45.13 -14.28
C ARG A 783 2.87 45.07 -13.96
N ILE A 784 3.74 45.12 -14.96
CA ILE A 784 5.19 45.09 -14.76
C ILE A 784 5.63 46.29 -13.96
N TYR A 785 5.03 47.47 -14.22
CA TYR A 785 5.33 48.68 -13.48
C TYR A 785 4.92 48.57 -12.01
N GLU A 786 3.71 48.09 -11.71
CA GLU A 786 3.26 47.85 -10.34
C GLU A 786 4.18 46.83 -9.61
N ASP A 787 4.53 45.76 -10.26
CA ASP A 787 5.43 44.74 -9.68
C ASP A 787 6.83 45.30 -9.41
N ALA A 788 7.30 46.24 -10.21
CA ALA A 788 8.60 46.91 -10.03
C ALA A 788 8.62 47.95 -8.91
N VAL A 789 7.47 48.61 -8.68
CA VAL A 789 7.36 49.67 -7.68
C VAL A 789 7.00 49.13 -6.29
N LEU A 790 6.29 47.97 -6.22
CA LEU A 790 5.88 47.34 -4.96
C LEU A 790 6.93 46.39 -4.37
N LYS A 791 8.00 46.06 -5.11
CA LYS A 791 9.19 45.33 -4.62
C LYS A 791 10.32 46.26 -4.25
#